data_43d8da97ad358a2e09780d9a0532cd9a
#
_entry.id   43d8da97ad358a2e09780d9a0532cd9a
#
_cell.length_a   1.000
_cell.length_b   1.000
_cell.length_c   1.000
_cell.angle_alpha   90.00
_cell.angle_beta   90.00
_cell.angle_gamma   90.00
#
_symmetry.space_group_name_H-M   'P 1'
#
loop_
_entity.id
_entity.type
_entity.pdbx_description
1 polymer ?
#
loop_
_entity_poly.entity_id
_entity_poly.type
_entity_poly.pdbx_seq_one_letter_code
_entity_poly.pdbx_strand_id
1 'polypeptide(L)'
;MWIQCIAALVLLCSARAELVSYPKLGIKIAKGFNITLFANPNIASDVYSMTIDPEGSVVISSRGYIKRLIDEDGDGIAEKDLLLRQSSSGAMGMLYVDKRTLLASEGGKFNRYIDEDGDGIFENGPELIGRFGGGEHGIHGIRKDKKGRIYLIGGNDAKFSGHEDLKQYRGIEGGGIIRYTPELKEPILICHGFRNPYDFDFNSEGKIYTYDSDCEREFLLPWYSPTRLYRVEDRAHHGWRLPGYKRGWKRPDYYFDSVKPLVNVGRGSPTGVMVYKHTAFPEYYHDAVFYCDWTFGKVFMTSTSTNSIGAEFPSSEVFLESMGTNGFAPTDIELAPDGSVYLSVGGRGTTGSVYKISAINIPEKPKAITIKNSIYEGYRNLNSQNNSEFSYDRSMALARHLDRTLINSKLEERLKVLRSLMKSLGDWNLAKPSLESLTGYELSFSEIFDEENHDLIQLSRNSSRALLHSLHPEERLEAARMVAMLKDPNPISLRLMLSFFSPDSSPEEDFHYLTCISCLPIKLDEGNNELLASAILSLDKKLGGKQVRGKQNYIDRLNEVIKELAKRGSLYDALIKNDLLVKPNHIGIVNSFPESYRDLVALKFFESLKDANNDQWNNDIITLLSSVDYKRTHPIFRELAKDPLLSKTCIIELAKMPIDQDRSLFVSGLGSADKNFQKICIRALSEIGPSRELNELLALFRMSDSELSLPLISKLLGREANKEEAIDWLKDNYPKIADSIISEQKNINIDWNQLFSKVDWSQGDEKRGRIIFSQRACESCHLSTNALGPDLSGVAKRLSPNDLFHSIANPNDNVPPAYRATAFTMKDGTKKVGRIAFYSADGVIVRTGPEKTIRLDEKDIANQKDWTTSIMPEGLLIGLTETQLADLYWYIKTL
;
A
#
# COMPACT_ATOMS: atom_id res chain seq x y z
N MET A 1 46.42 22.04 8.75
CA MET A 1 45.33 22.97 9.16
C MET A 1 44.11 22.96 8.18
N TRP A 2 44.30 22.79 6.89
CA TRP A 2 43.17 22.72 5.91
C TRP A 2 42.42 21.35 5.86
N ILE A 3 43.11 20.24 6.17
CA ILE A 3 42.49 18.91 6.16
C ILE A 3 41.63 18.65 7.41
N GLN A 4 41.91 19.32 8.53
CA GLN A 4 41.09 19.21 9.76
C GLN A 4 39.80 20.05 9.70
N CYS A 5 39.72 21.11 8.88
CA CYS A 5 38.51 21.87 8.67
C CYS A 5 37.52 21.14 7.72
N ILE A 6 37.99 20.33 6.75
CA ILE A 6 37.12 19.54 5.86
C ILE A 6 36.51 18.34 6.60
N ALA A 7 37.26 17.71 7.54
CA ALA A 7 36.70 16.63 8.36
C ALA A 7 35.63 17.11 9.37
N ALA A 8 35.71 18.38 9.83
CA ALA A 8 34.69 18.97 10.69
C ALA A 8 33.44 19.40 9.90
N LEU A 9 33.56 19.75 8.60
CA LEU A 9 32.43 20.11 7.74
C LEU A 9 31.65 18.89 7.22
N VAL A 10 32.30 17.73 7.09
CA VAL A 10 31.64 16.47 6.64
C VAL A 10 30.89 15.78 7.79
N LEU A 11 31.19 16.11 9.06
CA LEU A 11 30.48 15.58 10.23
C LEU A 11 29.22 16.39 10.62
N LEU A 12 28.89 17.47 9.88
CA LEU A 12 27.66 18.24 10.09
C LEU A 12 26.53 17.84 9.15
N CYS A 13 26.71 16.89 8.23
CA CYS A 13 25.67 16.35 7.37
C CYS A 13 25.12 15.05 7.96
N SER A 14 23.90 15.14 8.49
CA SER A 14 23.01 14.08 9.01
C SER A 14 23.12 13.73 10.49
N ALA A 15 23.06 14.70 11.40
CA ALA A 15 22.59 14.42 12.74
C ALA A 15 21.08 14.13 12.67
N ARG A 16 20.69 12.84 12.45
CA ARG A 16 19.32 12.41 12.77
C ARG A 16 19.05 12.84 14.21
N ALA A 17 17.88 13.43 14.48
CA ALA A 17 17.51 13.77 15.84
C ALA A 17 17.68 12.53 16.73
N GLU A 18 18.45 12.64 17.82
CA GLU A 18 18.63 11.54 18.77
C GLU A 18 17.28 11.24 19.41
N LEU A 19 16.79 9.99 19.30
CA LEU A 19 15.51 9.58 19.87
C LEU A 19 15.72 8.96 21.26
N VAL A 20 14.95 9.43 22.23
CA VAL A 20 14.90 8.91 23.61
C VAL A 20 13.73 7.95 23.74
N SER A 21 13.98 6.79 24.36
CA SER A 21 12.98 5.73 24.53
C SER A 21 12.12 5.94 25.78
N TYR A 22 10.81 5.72 25.62
CA TYR A 22 9.80 5.63 26.69
C TYR A 22 9.19 4.21 26.66
N PRO A 23 9.88 3.20 27.25
CA PRO A 23 9.50 1.79 27.10
C PRO A 23 8.09 1.47 27.61
N LYS A 24 7.62 2.13 28.70
CA LYS A 24 6.26 1.94 29.22
C LYS A 24 5.18 2.37 28.24
N LEU A 25 5.46 3.36 27.39
CA LEU A 25 4.55 3.85 26.36
C LEU A 25 4.79 3.16 25.01
N GLY A 26 5.87 2.40 24.85
CA GLY A 26 6.22 1.76 23.59
C GLY A 26 6.65 2.74 22.50
N ILE A 27 7.23 3.89 22.87
CA ILE A 27 7.50 5.03 21.99
C ILE A 27 8.93 5.51 22.15
N LYS A 28 9.50 6.04 21.04
CA LYS A 28 10.72 6.88 21.07
C LYS A 28 10.34 8.26 20.54
N ILE A 29 10.90 9.30 21.15
CA ILE A 29 10.68 10.70 20.78
C ILE A 29 12.01 11.45 20.72
N ALA A 30 12.04 12.54 19.93
CA ALA A 30 13.20 13.42 19.81
C ALA A 30 13.69 13.90 21.18
N LYS A 31 15.02 13.90 21.37
CA LYS A 31 15.67 14.38 22.59
C LYS A 31 15.29 15.83 22.87
N GLY A 32 15.00 16.12 24.12
CA GLY A 32 14.55 17.47 24.56
C GLY A 32 13.03 17.58 24.72
N PHE A 33 12.31 16.48 24.52
CA PHE A 33 10.85 16.41 24.71
C PHE A 33 10.46 15.37 25.76
N ASN A 34 9.37 15.65 26.46
CA ASN A 34 8.67 14.72 27.31
C ASN A 34 7.37 14.31 26.65
N ILE A 35 6.93 13.07 26.86
CA ILE A 35 5.65 12.54 26.39
C ILE A 35 4.95 11.82 27.53
N THR A 36 3.68 12.13 27.76
CA THR A 36 2.83 11.50 28.77
C THR A 36 1.54 10.98 28.13
N LEU A 37 0.95 9.95 28.73
CA LEU A 37 -0.38 9.45 28.32
C LEU A 37 -1.42 10.38 28.94
N PHE A 38 -2.04 11.25 28.13
CA PHE A 38 -3.07 12.18 28.57
C PHE A 38 -4.42 11.49 28.77
N ALA A 39 -4.83 10.64 27.82
CA ALA A 39 -6.06 9.86 27.94
C ALA A 39 -5.82 8.40 27.52
N ASN A 40 -6.23 7.50 28.40
CA ASN A 40 -6.08 6.07 28.21
C ASN A 40 -7.22 5.48 27.32
N PRO A 41 -7.09 4.21 26.87
CA PRO A 41 -8.08 3.58 25.99
C PRO A 41 -9.50 3.51 26.52
N ASN A 42 -9.73 3.56 27.83
CA ASN A 42 -11.08 3.48 28.40
C ASN A 42 -11.92 4.72 28.06
N ILE A 43 -11.27 5.88 27.95
CA ILE A 43 -11.94 7.14 27.65
C ILE A 43 -11.61 7.67 26.23
N ALA A 44 -10.55 7.18 25.58
CA ALA A 44 -10.11 7.61 24.24
C ALA A 44 -9.93 6.40 23.31
N SER A 45 -10.98 5.59 23.11
CA SER A 45 -10.91 4.39 22.26
C SER A 45 -11.03 4.73 20.76
N ASP A 46 -10.19 4.13 19.93
CA ASP A 46 -10.29 4.15 18.44
C ASP A 46 -10.45 5.57 17.87
N VAL A 47 -9.62 6.53 18.29
CA VAL A 47 -9.76 7.95 17.91
C VAL A 47 -9.50 8.15 16.41
N TYR A 48 -10.41 8.85 15.71
CA TYR A 48 -10.30 9.18 14.28
C TYR A 48 -9.72 10.57 14.05
N SER A 49 -10.20 11.56 14.76
CA SER A 49 -9.71 12.94 14.70
C SER A 49 -9.83 13.63 16.05
N MET A 50 -9.15 14.75 16.17
CA MET A 50 -9.05 15.53 17.39
C MET A 50 -9.14 17.04 17.06
N THR A 51 -9.59 17.83 18.00
CA THR A 51 -9.50 19.30 17.96
C THR A 51 -9.36 19.84 19.37
N ILE A 52 -8.90 21.07 19.49
CA ILE A 52 -8.87 21.78 20.76
C ILE A 52 -10.02 22.78 20.78
N ASP A 53 -10.84 22.73 21.81
CA ASP A 53 -11.92 23.67 21.98
C ASP A 53 -11.40 25.08 22.37
N PRO A 54 -12.24 26.14 22.31
CA PRO A 54 -11.82 27.50 22.66
C PRO A 54 -11.39 27.70 24.12
N GLU A 55 -11.63 26.73 24.99
CA GLU A 55 -11.23 26.73 26.40
C GLU A 55 -9.93 25.95 26.64
N GLY A 56 -9.41 25.30 25.60
CA GLY A 56 -8.15 24.55 25.61
C GLY A 56 -8.31 23.06 25.90
N SER A 57 -9.55 22.56 25.99
CA SER A 57 -9.83 21.14 26.22
C SER A 57 -9.71 20.33 24.93
N VAL A 58 -9.28 19.09 25.08
CA VAL A 58 -9.17 18.15 23.97
C VAL A 58 -10.53 17.55 23.65
N VAL A 59 -10.96 17.65 22.40
CA VAL A 59 -12.18 17.02 21.88
C VAL A 59 -11.79 15.99 20.82
N ILE A 60 -12.29 14.75 20.99
CA ILE A 60 -11.99 13.60 20.14
C ILE A 60 -13.24 13.03 19.50
N SER A 61 -13.08 12.42 18.34
CA SER A 61 -14.15 11.74 17.62
C SER A 61 -13.76 10.32 17.19
N SER A 62 -14.76 9.46 17.23
CA SER A 62 -14.72 8.10 16.68
C SER A 62 -16.12 7.66 16.26
N ARG A 63 -16.22 6.44 15.71
CA ARG A 63 -17.53 5.82 15.52
C ARG A 63 -18.23 5.69 16.88
N GLY A 64 -19.41 6.26 17.01
CA GLY A 64 -20.22 6.26 18.22
C GLY A 64 -20.19 7.57 18.98
N TYR A 65 -19.14 8.41 18.85
CA TYR A 65 -19.02 9.58 19.71
C TYR A 65 -18.26 10.77 19.09
N ILE A 66 -18.62 11.97 19.56
CA ILE A 66 -17.76 13.16 19.69
C ILE A 66 -17.80 13.50 21.18
N LYS A 67 -16.63 13.60 21.83
CA LYS A 67 -16.55 13.81 23.27
C LYS A 67 -15.38 14.69 23.68
N ARG A 68 -15.52 15.41 24.77
CA ARG A 68 -14.49 16.23 25.41
C ARG A 68 -13.79 15.39 26.49
N LEU A 69 -12.46 15.44 26.52
CA LEU A 69 -11.67 14.86 27.61
C LEU A 69 -11.47 15.90 28.71
N ILE A 70 -11.58 15.47 29.96
CA ILE A 70 -11.57 16.34 31.16
C ILE A 70 -10.44 15.88 32.08
N ASP A 71 -9.50 16.79 32.31
CA ASP A 71 -8.46 16.74 33.34
C ASP A 71 -8.97 17.56 34.51
N GLU A 72 -9.51 16.90 35.58
CA GLU A 72 -10.24 17.57 36.67
C GLU A 72 -9.28 18.22 37.68
N ASP A 73 -8.11 17.63 37.92
CA ASP A 73 -7.17 18.10 38.93
C ASP A 73 -5.96 18.87 38.35
N GLY A 74 -5.86 18.91 37.01
CA GLY A 74 -4.82 19.66 36.32
C GLY A 74 -3.44 18.98 36.30
N ASP A 75 -3.40 17.66 36.54
CA ASP A 75 -2.16 16.91 36.60
C ASP A 75 -1.62 16.53 35.19
N GLY A 76 -2.42 16.79 34.16
CA GLY A 76 -2.10 16.50 32.74
C GLY A 76 -2.54 15.10 32.30
N ILE A 77 -3.47 14.48 33.04
CA ILE A 77 -4.14 13.22 32.70
C ILE A 77 -5.66 13.47 32.74
N ALA A 78 -6.38 12.98 31.74
CA ALA A 78 -7.82 13.06 31.72
C ALA A 78 -8.42 11.85 32.45
N GLU A 79 -9.24 12.12 33.51
CA GLU A 79 -9.94 11.09 34.28
C GLU A 79 -11.30 10.76 33.69
N LYS A 80 -11.91 11.71 33.00
CA LYS A 80 -13.29 11.63 32.53
C LYS A 80 -13.46 12.11 31.11
N ASP A 81 -14.58 11.77 30.54
CA ASP A 81 -15.04 12.32 29.29
C ASP A 81 -16.48 12.81 29.37
N LEU A 82 -16.80 13.83 28.60
CA LEU A 82 -18.15 14.34 28.39
C LEU A 82 -18.57 14.04 26.95
N LEU A 83 -19.63 13.26 26.77
CA LEU A 83 -20.21 13.01 25.47
C LEU A 83 -20.91 14.29 24.97
N LEU A 84 -20.33 14.92 23.94
CA LEU A 84 -20.91 16.11 23.31
C LEU A 84 -21.98 15.72 22.29
N ARG A 85 -21.78 14.56 21.60
CA ARG A 85 -22.76 14.04 20.65
C ARG A 85 -22.50 12.59 20.28
N GLN A 86 -23.57 11.85 19.98
CA GLN A 86 -23.50 10.55 19.28
C GLN A 86 -23.18 10.76 17.79
N SER A 87 -22.18 10.04 17.25
CA SER A 87 -21.79 10.09 15.85
C SER A 87 -21.69 8.69 15.25
N SER A 88 -22.58 8.33 14.34
CA SER A 88 -22.64 6.97 13.78
C SER A 88 -21.44 6.62 12.88
N SER A 89 -20.83 7.60 12.24
CA SER A 89 -19.69 7.42 11.33
C SER A 89 -18.35 7.88 11.91
N GLY A 90 -18.38 8.70 12.96
CA GLY A 90 -17.24 9.47 13.44
C GLY A 90 -16.88 10.64 12.51
N ALA A 91 -16.36 11.71 13.09
CA ALA A 91 -15.82 12.83 12.33
C ALA A 91 -14.37 12.57 11.96
N MET A 92 -14.01 12.84 10.70
CA MET A 92 -12.64 12.73 10.17
C MET A 92 -11.87 14.05 10.25
N GLY A 93 -12.55 15.12 10.57
CA GLY A 93 -11.99 16.44 10.86
C GLY A 93 -13.01 17.26 11.62
N MET A 94 -12.55 18.05 12.57
CA MET A 94 -13.37 18.91 13.44
C MET A 94 -12.72 20.28 13.59
N LEU A 95 -13.58 21.29 13.77
CA LEU A 95 -13.11 22.67 14.00
C LEU A 95 -14.16 23.44 14.83
N TYR A 96 -13.77 23.98 15.98
CA TYR A 96 -14.57 25.02 16.66
C TYR A 96 -14.43 26.37 15.95
N VAL A 97 -15.51 26.91 15.47
CA VAL A 97 -15.57 28.28 14.91
C VAL A 97 -15.58 29.33 16.02
N ASP A 98 -16.36 29.05 17.07
CA ASP A 98 -16.50 29.77 18.32
C ASP A 98 -16.86 28.79 19.46
N LYS A 99 -17.17 29.30 20.66
CA LYS A 99 -17.46 28.47 21.84
C LYS A 99 -18.68 27.54 21.68
N ARG A 100 -19.62 27.90 20.79
CA ARG A 100 -20.91 27.18 20.62
C ARG A 100 -21.06 26.50 19.26
N THR A 101 -20.08 26.65 18.35
CA THR A 101 -20.24 26.18 17.00
C THR A 101 -19.09 25.24 16.63
N LEU A 102 -19.42 23.97 16.36
CA LEU A 102 -18.50 22.95 15.89
C LEU A 102 -18.81 22.59 14.43
N LEU A 103 -17.80 22.62 13.57
CA LEU A 103 -17.85 22.06 12.22
C LEU A 103 -17.25 20.66 12.22
N ALA A 104 -17.85 19.72 11.47
CA ALA A 104 -17.37 18.35 11.38
C ALA A 104 -17.57 17.75 9.97
N SER A 105 -16.58 16.96 9.52
CA SER A 105 -16.68 16.13 8.33
C SER A 105 -17.01 14.69 8.72
N GLU A 106 -18.23 14.22 8.44
CA GLU A 106 -18.75 12.93 8.90
C GLU A 106 -19.41 12.15 7.76
N GLY A 107 -18.90 10.97 7.40
CA GLY A 107 -19.52 10.09 6.43
C GLY A 107 -19.80 10.75 5.06
N GLY A 108 -18.95 11.69 4.64
CA GLY A 108 -19.12 12.49 3.42
C GLY A 108 -20.08 13.68 3.57
N LYS A 109 -20.49 14.04 4.77
CA LYS A 109 -21.26 15.24 5.06
C LYS A 109 -20.38 16.27 5.74
N PHE A 110 -20.45 17.52 5.31
CA PHE A 110 -19.89 18.66 6.00
C PHE A 110 -21.01 19.28 6.83
N ASN A 111 -20.91 19.18 8.15
CA ASN A 111 -21.95 19.49 9.12
C ASN A 111 -21.54 20.66 10.02
N ARG A 112 -22.55 21.45 10.46
CA ARG A 112 -22.44 22.44 11.54
C ARG A 112 -23.32 22.01 12.71
N TYR A 113 -22.73 21.97 13.89
CA TYR A 113 -23.40 21.74 15.17
C TYR A 113 -23.44 23.04 15.97
N ILE A 114 -24.53 23.32 16.62
CA ILE A 114 -24.72 24.51 17.47
C ILE A 114 -25.19 24.05 18.86
N ASP A 115 -24.45 24.48 19.87
CA ASP A 115 -24.82 24.37 21.27
C ASP A 115 -25.72 25.57 21.60
N GLU A 116 -27.05 25.33 21.73
CA GLU A 116 -28.04 26.42 21.85
C GLU A 116 -28.11 26.99 23.23
N ASP A 117 -27.94 26.18 24.28
CA ASP A 117 -28.05 26.62 25.67
C ASP A 117 -26.71 26.93 26.35
N GLY A 118 -25.61 26.48 25.76
CA GLY A 118 -24.25 26.78 26.20
C GLY A 118 -23.68 25.80 27.21
N ASP A 119 -24.23 24.60 27.33
CA ASP A 119 -23.74 23.56 28.24
C ASP A 119 -22.61 22.71 27.65
N GLY A 120 -22.31 22.92 26.36
CA GLY A 120 -21.28 22.26 25.63
C GLY A 120 -21.73 20.97 24.93
N ILE A 121 -23.02 20.60 24.98
CA ILE A 121 -23.61 19.45 24.34
C ILE A 121 -24.35 19.86 23.05
N PHE A 122 -24.33 19.05 22.03
CA PHE A 122 -25.02 19.33 20.77
C PHE A 122 -26.24 18.43 20.63
N GLU A 123 -27.38 18.80 21.23
CA GLU A 123 -28.61 17.99 21.25
C GLU A 123 -29.28 17.94 19.91
N ASN A 124 -29.32 19.05 19.21
CA ASN A 124 -29.99 19.17 17.93
C ASN A 124 -29.25 18.50 16.81
N GLY A 125 -29.97 18.06 15.78
CA GLY A 125 -29.37 17.52 14.55
C GLY A 125 -28.46 18.53 13.87
N PRO A 126 -27.44 18.07 13.08
CA PRO A 126 -26.54 18.98 12.41
C PRO A 126 -27.25 19.75 11.28
N GLU A 127 -26.88 20.99 11.11
CA GLU A 127 -27.11 21.70 9.86
C GLU A 127 -26.15 21.18 8.80
N LEU A 128 -26.69 20.66 7.72
CA LEU A 128 -25.90 20.17 6.58
C LEU A 128 -25.44 21.34 5.71
N ILE A 129 -24.14 21.56 5.65
CA ILE A 129 -23.51 22.59 4.79
C ILE A 129 -23.28 22.05 3.38
N GLY A 130 -22.78 20.79 3.26
CA GLY A 130 -22.51 20.18 1.96
C GLY A 130 -22.46 18.66 1.99
N ARG A 131 -22.71 18.03 0.85
CA ARG A 131 -22.55 16.58 0.64
C ARG A 131 -21.41 16.32 -0.32
N PHE A 132 -20.52 15.45 0.09
CA PHE A 132 -19.32 15.04 -0.65
C PHE A 132 -19.20 13.52 -0.67
N GLY A 133 -18.12 13.01 -1.25
CA GLY A 133 -17.78 11.60 -1.07
C GLY A 133 -17.32 11.32 0.35
N GLY A 134 -17.79 10.22 0.90
CA GLY A 134 -17.38 9.70 2.20
C GLY A 134 -16.40 8.54 2.06
N GLY A 135 -16.03 7.97 3.22
CA GLY A 135 -15.08 6.86 3.30
C GLY A 135 -13.64 7.33 3.46
N GLU A 136 -12.72 6.40 3.29
CA GLU A 136 -11.29 6.59 3.57
C GLU A 136 -10.62 7.69 2.72
N HIS A 137 -11.12 7.94 1.50
CA HIS A 137 -10.63 8.97 0.58
C HIS A 137 -11.66 10.09 0.38
N GLY A 138 -12.56 10.27 1.33
CA GLY A 138 -13.59 11.31 1.31
C GLY A 138 -13.09 12.69 1.72
N ILE A 139 -13.98 13.46 2.39
CA ILE A 139 -13.60 14.73 3.02
C ILE A 139 -13.06 14.49 4.42
N HIS A 140 -12.06 15.29 4.81
CA HIS A 140 -11.29 15.11 6.03
C HIS A 140 -11.11 16.42 6.82
N GLY A 141 -9.87 16.91 6.98
CA GLY A 141 -9.49 18.03 7.80
C GLY A 141 -10.21 19.35 7.48
N ILE A 142 -10.50 20.14 8.52
CA ILE A 142 -11.14 21.45 8.44
C ILE A 142 -10.27 22.45 9.17
N ARG A 143 -9.94 23.59 8.54
CA ARG A 143 -9.16 24.66 9.17
C ARG A 143 -9.80 26.03 8.90
N LYS A 144 -9.51 27.00 9.76
CA LYS A 144 -9.98 28.39 9.65
C LYS A 144 -8.80 29.34 9.51
N ASP A 145 -8.86 30.24 8.55
CA ASP A 145 -7.87 31.30 8.44
C ASP A 145 -8.23 32.52 9.31
N LYS A 146 -7.34 33.49 9.36
CA LYS A 146 -7.46 34.69 10.19
C LYS A 146 -8.64 35.61 9.80
N LYS A 147 -9.17 35.45 8.58
CA LYS A 147 -10.38 36.17 8.10
C LYS A 147 -11.67 35.39 8.40
N GLY A 148 -11.60 34.29 9.10
CA GLY A 148 -12.74 33.44 9.40
C GLY A 148 -13.19 32.53 8.25
N ARG A 149 -12.48 32.48 7.12
CA ARG A 149 -12.82 31.64 5.99
C ARG A 149 -12.49 30.18 6.34
N ILE A 150 -13.37 29.27 5.95
CA ILE A 150 -13.28 27.85 6.29
C ILE A 150 -12.73 27.05 5.12
N TYR A 151 -11.70 26.28 5.35
CA TYR A 151 -11.06 25.41 4.37
C TYR A 151 -11.36 23.96 4.69
N LEU A 152 -11.66 23.17 3.66
CA LEU A 152 -11.95 21.74 3.73
C LEU A 152 -11.07 21.00 2.73
N ILE A 153 -10.35 19.97 3.20
CA ILE A 153 -9.54 19.10 2.37
C ILE A 153 -10.26 17.79 2.10
N GLY A 154 -9.98 17.16 0.96
CA GLY A 154 -10.49 15.84 0.66
C GLY A 154 -9.65 15.08 -0.34
N GLY A 155 -9.73 13.75 -0.27
CA GLY A 155 -9.07 12.82 -1.17
C GLY A 155 -9.79 12.67 -2.52
N ASN A 156 -9.30 11.76 -3.34
CA ASN A 156 -9.82 11.56 -4.71
C ASN A 156 -11.28 11.06 -4.75
N ASP A 157 -11.79 10.50 -3.67
CA ASP A 157 -13.18 10.07 -3.57
C ASP A 157 -14.10 11.11 -2.89
N ALA A 158 -13.57 12.31 -2.55
CA ALA A 158 -14.37 13.42 -2.04
C ALA A 158 -15.40 13.94 -3.06
N LYS A 159 -15.23 13.61 -4.35
CA LYS A 159 -16.16 13.95 -5.44
C LYS A 159 -16.40 15.45 -5.61
N PHE A 160 -15.37 16.27 -5.43
CA PHE A 160 -15.46 17.71 -5.63
C PHE A 160 -15.94 18.07 -7.05
N SER A 161 -15.53 17.31 -8.07
CA SER A 161 -15.99 17.49 -9.47
C SER A 161 -17.48 17.26 -9.69
N GLY A 162 -18.16 16.56 -8.78
CA GLY A 162 -19.60 16.28 -8.84
C GLY A 162 -20.43 17.16 -7.92
N HIS A 163 -19.83 18.03 -7.11
CA HIS A 163 -20.54 18.91 -6.19
C HIS A 163 -21.23 20.06 -6.94
N GLU A 164 -22.48 20.35 -6.56
CA GLU A 164 -23.31 21.31 -7.30
C GLU A 164 -22.70 22.71 -7.37
N ASP A 165 -22.22 23.23 -6.23
CA ASP A 165 -21.63 24.56 -6.11
C ASP A 165 -20.22 24.65 -6.74
N LEU A 166 -19.63 23.51 -7.16
CA LEU A 166 -18.33 23.43 -7.80
C LEU A 166 -18.40 23.06 -9.29
N LYS A 167 -19.60 23.00 -9.89
CA LYS A 167 -19.81 22.64 -11.31
C LYS A 167 -19.05 23.53 -12.29
N GLN A 168 -18.75 24.75 -11.89
CA GLN A 168 -17.93 25.69 -12.66
C GLN A 168 -16.48 25.22 -12.85
N TYR A 169 -15.98 24.34 -11.98
CA TYR A 169 -14.62 23.80 -12.04
C TYR A 169 -14.61 22.48 -12.79
N ARG A 170 -14.74 22.52 -14.11
CA ARG A 170 -14.59 21.34 -14.95
C ARG A 170 -13.13 20.89 -15.00
N GLY A 171 -12.88 19.61 -14.81
CA GLY A 171 -11.52 19.06 -14.90
C GLY A 171 -10.76 18.99 -13.57
N ILE A 172 -11.46 19.01 -12.42
CA ILE A 172 -10.86 18.65 -11.13
C ILE A 172 -10.39 17.20 -11.21
N GLU A 173 -9.11 16.98 -11.01
CA GLU A 173 -8.48 15.67 -10.94
C GLU A 173 -8.10 15.35 -9.49
N GLY A 174 -8.43 14.14 -9.00
CA GLY A 174 -8.09 13.71 -7.66
C GLY A 174 -8.77 14.50 -6.53
N GLY A 175 -8.10 14.51 -5.38
CA GLY A 175 -8.48 15.31 -4.22
C GLY A 175 -8.08 16.78 -4.34
N GLY A 176 -8.48 17.59 -3.37
CA GLY A 176 -8.22 19.04 -3.40
C GLY A 176 -8.55 19.73 -2.10
N ILE A 177 -8.41 21.05 -2.12
CA ILE A 177 -8.81 21.94 -1.03
C ILE A 177 -9.83 22.94 -1.58
N ILE A 178 -10.94 23.06 -0.87
CA ILE A 178 -11.97 24.08 -1.12
C ILE A 178 -12.05 25.05 0.04
N ARG A 179 -12.53 26.26 -0.20
CA ARG A 179 -12.66 27.32 0.79
C ARG A 179 -14.03 27.96 0.72
N TYR A 180 -14.70 28.00 1.85
CA TYR A 180 -15.96 28.73 2.08
C TYR A 180 -15.72 30.14 2.62
N THR A 181 -16.72 31.03 2.48
CA THR A 181 -16.77 32.27 3.25
C THR A 181 -16.94 31.98 4.75
N PRO A 182 -16.77 32.97 5.65
CA PRO A 182 -17.07 32.79 7.09
C PRO A 182 -18.50 32.31 7.36
N GLU A 183 -19.45 32.68 6.48
CA GLU A 183 -20.87 32.27 6.55
C GLU A 183 -21.14 30.89 5.96
N LEU A 184 -20.10 30.12 5.63
CA LEU A 184 -20.16 28.79 5.04
C LEU A 184 -20.86 28.73 3.66
N LYS A 185 -20.67 29.78 2.86
CA LYS A 185 -21.25 29.93 1.52
C LYS A 185 -20.14 30.02 0.46
N GLU A 186 -20.55 29.92 -0.81
CA GLU A 186 -19.70 30.19 -1.99
C GLU A 186 -18.36 29.43 -1.99
N PRO A 187 -18.37 28.09 -2.02
CA PRO A 187 -17.14 27.33 -2.02
C PRO A 187 -16.31 27.61 -3.27
N ILE A 188 -15.02 27.85 -3.06
CA ILE A 188 -14.04 28.12 -4.10
C ILE A 188 -12.97 27.03 -4.07
N LEU A 189 -12.62 26.47 -5.24
CA LEU A 189 -11.50 25.54 -5.36
C LEU A 189 -10.18 26.30 -5.20
N ILE A 190 -9.35 25.89 -4.27
CA ILE A 190 -8.00 26.44 -4.04
C ILE A 190 -6.97 25.71 -4.90
N CYS A 191 -6.97 24.38 -4.83
CA CYS A 191 -6.03 23.53 -5.57
C CYS A 191 -6.61 22.13 -5.72
N HIS A 192 -5.99 21.31 -6.58
CA HIS A 192 -6.40 19.91 -6.79
C HIS A 192 -5.20 19.03 -7.14
N GLY A 193 -5.45 17.75 -7.45
CA GLY A 193 -4.41 16.82 -7.86
C GLY A 193 -3.72 16.09 -6.72
N PHE A 194 -4.43 15.85 -5.62
CA PHE A 194 -3.99 14.97 -4.53
C PHE A 194 -4.62 13.57 -4.65
N ARG A 195 -3.97 12.58 -4.05
CA ARG A 195 -4.57 11.26 -3.89
C ARG A 195 -5.47 11.23 -2.65
N ASN A 196 -4.90 11.31 -1.47
CA ASN A 196 -5.63 11.26 -0.21
C ASN A 196 -4.89 12.02 0.89
N PRO A 197 -4.86 13.35 0.83
CA PRO A 197 -4.41 14.15 1.94
C PRO A 197 -5.49 14.11 3.04
N TYR A 198 -5.07 13.82 4.27
CA TYR A 198 -6.01 13.66 5.37
C TYR A 198 -6.23 14.96 6.14
N ASP A 199 -5.17 15.71 6.34
CA ASP A 199 -5.20 16.97 7.07
C ASP A 199 -4.23 18.00 6.46
N PHE A 200 -4.29 19.22 6.93
CA PHE A 200 -3.45 20.34 6.52
C PHE A 200 -3.42 21.43 7.59
N ASP A 201 -2.39 22.27 7.57
CA ASP A 201 -2.36 23.44 8.48
C ASP A 201 -1.66 24.62 7.82
N PHE A 202 -1.89 25.83 8.39
CA PHE A 202 -1.29 27.08 7.99
C PHE A 202 -0.03 27.36 8.79
N ASN A 203 1.03 27.81 8.13
CA ASN A 203 2.18 28.38 8.85
C ASN A 203 1.94 29.85 9.23
N SER A 204 2.91 30.48 9.92
CA SER A 204 2.83 31.89 10.32
C SER A 204 2.68 32.86 9.16
N GLU A 205 3.11 32.50 7.96
CA GLU A 205 2.96 33.30 6.73
C GLU A 205 1.61 33.11 6.03
N GLY A 206 0.74 32.24 6.54
CA GLY A 206 -0.56 31.89 5.92
C GLY A 206 -0.45 30.94 4.72
N LYS A 207 0.65 30.19 4.61
CA LYS A 207 0.85 29.15 3.61
C LYS A 207 0.34 27.80 4.15
N ILE A 208 -0.29 27.02 3.30
CA ILE A 208 -0.83 25.70 3.63
C ILE A 208 0.23 24.62 3.39
N TYR A 209 0.32 23.67 4.32
CA TYR A 209 1.08 22.43 4.20
C TYR A 209 0.15 21.24 4.37
N THR A 210 0.37 20.19 3.59
CA THR A 210 -0.38 18.94 3.66
C THR A 210 0.48 17.74 3.29
N TYR A 211 0.12 16.57 3.82
CA TYR A 211 0.80 15.31 3.58
C TYR A 211 -0.11 14.37 2.76
N ASP A 212 0.32 14.02 1.54
CA ASP A 212 -0.48 13.23 0.60
C ASP A 212 0.00 11.77 0.55
N SER A 213 -0.93 10.85 0.30
CA SER A 213 -0.71 9.42 0.36
C SER A 213 0.05 8.87 -0.86
N ASP A 214 0.70 7.69 -0.65
CA ASP A 214 1.36 6.95 -1.72
C ASP A 214 0.39 6.08 -2.53
N CYS A 215 0.87 5.56 -3.65
CA CYS A 215 0.16 4.54 -4.44
C CYS A 215 0.80 3.16 -4.20
N GLU A 216 0.41 2.48 -3.14
CA GLU A 216 1.01 1.21 -2.69
C GLU A 216 1.06 0.15 -3.80
N ARG A 217 0.05 0.15 -4.69
CA ARG A 217 -0.03 -0.78 -5.82
C ARG A 217 1.15 -0.63 -6.79
N GLU A 218 1.64 0.60 -6.96
CA GLU A 218 2.70 0.94 -7.93
C GLU A 218 4.11 0.84 -7.30
N PHE A 219 4.22 0.39 -6.06
CA PHE A 219 5.50 0.30 -5.36
C PHE A 219 6.54 -0.46 -6.16
N LEU A 220 7.77 0.03 -6.19
CA LEU A 220 8.93 -0.41 -6.98
C LEU A 220 8.90 -0.06 -8.48
N LEU A 221 7.78 0.45 -9.02
CA LEU A 221 7.71 0.87 -10.43
C LEU A 221 8.25 2.30 -10.61
N PRO A 222 8.78 2.66 -11.81
CA PRO A 222 9.32 4.02 -12.05
C PRO A 222 8.30 5.15 -11.83
N TRP A 223 7.02 4.84 -11.94
CA TRP A 223 5.93 5.78 -11.73
C TRP A 223 5.29 5.66 -10.33
N TYR A 224 5.94 4.99 -9.40
CA TYR A 224 5.49 4.94 -8.02
C TYR A 224 5.45 6.34 -7.41
N SER A 225 4.29 6.71 -6.90
CA SER A 225 4.08 7.95 -6.19
C SER A 225 4.21 7.68 -4.69
N PRO A 226 5.30 8.12 -4.02
CA PRO A 226 5.47 7.96 -2.58
C PRO A 226 4.52 8.87 -1.80
N THR A 227 4.46 8.75 -0.48
CA THR A 227 3.86 9.77 0.37
C THR A 227 4.69 11.06 0.28
N ARG A 228 4.03 12.21 0.24
CA ARG A 228 4.65 13.49 -0.11
C ARG A 228 4.16 14.62 0.77
N LEU A 229 5.11 15.33 1.38
CA LEU A 229 4.79 16.59 2.01
C LEU A 229 4.77 17.70 0.96
N TYR A 230 3.69 18.45 0.88
CA TYR A 230 3.54 19.61 0.02
C TYR A 230 3.45 20.91 0.80
N ARG A 231 4.12 21.93 0.30
CA ARG A 231 3.64 23.30 0.43
C ARG A 231 2.63 23.51 -0.69
N VAL A 232 1.40 23.79 -0.34
CA VAL A 232 0.31 23.96 -1.31
C VAL A 232 0.56 25.23 -2.13
N GLU A 233 0.38 25.12 -3.46
CA GLU A 233 0.41 26.26 -4.37
C GLU A 233 -1.01 26.62 -4.83
N ASP A 234 -1.30 27.92 -4.83
CA ASP A 234 -2.62 28.43 -5.22
C ASP A 234 -2.92 28.12 -6.69
N ARG A 235 -4.12 27.63 -6.97
CA ARG A 235 -4.56 27.34 -8.34
C ARG A 235 -3.67 26.33 -9.09
N ALA A 236 -3.09 25.38 -8.38
CA ALA A 236 -2.17 24.42 -8.94
C ALA A 236 -2.63 22.97 -8.83
N HIS A 237 -2.10 22.14 -9.70
CA HIS A 237 -2.26 20.69 -9.70
C HIS A 237 -1.08 20.03 -8.97
N HIS A 238 -1.35 19.16 -7.98
CA HIS A 238 -0.33 18.55 -7.12
C HIS A 238 0.15 17.17 -7.60
N GLY A 239 -0.05 16.87 -8.87
CA GLY A 239 0.60 15.73 -9.55
C GLY A 239 -0.16 14.42 -9.57
N TRP A 240 -1.20 14.24 -8.74
CA TRP A 240 -2.02 13.03 -8.82
C TRP A 240 -3.04 13.14 -9.94
N ARG A 241 -2.90 12.25 -10.92
CA ARG A 241 -3.93 12.01 -11.94
C ARG A 241 -4.44 10.58 -11.82
N LEU A 242 -5.74 10.42 -11.87
CA LEU A 242 -6.38 9.12 -11.99
C LEU A 242 -6.54 8.81 -13.48
N PRO A 243 -5.74 7.89 -14.04
CA PRO A 243 -6.14 7.27 -15.30
C PRO A 243 -7.45 6.52 -15.07
N GLY A 244 -8.22 6.24 -16.14
CA GLY A 244 -9.57 5.69 -16.09
C GLY A 244 -9.77 4.41 -15.25
N TYR A 245 -8.72 3.80 -14.75
CA TYR A 245 -8.71 2.59 -13.92
C TYR A 245 -8.33 2.81 -12.45
N LYS A 246 -8.49 4.01 -11.91
CA LYS A 246 -8.23 4.35 -10.49
C LYS A 246 -6.82 3.99 -10.02
N ARG A 247 -5.82 4.19 -10.84
CA ARG A 247 -4.40 4.02 -10.48
C ARG A 247 -3.65 5.33 -10.56
N GLY A 248 -2.59 5.48 -9.74
CA GLY A 248 -1.71 6.65 -9.78
C GLY A 248 -0.61 6.51 -10.82
N TRP A 249 -0.09 7.64 -11.22
CA TRP A 249 1.13 7.72 -12.00
C TRP A 249 1.90 8.97 -11.57
N LYS A 250 3.08 8.79 -10.96
CA LYS A 250 3.93 9.90 -10.51
C LYS A 250 4.42 10.69 -11.72
N ARG A 251 4.18 11.99 -11.71
CA ARG A 251 4.84 12.90 -12.63
C ARG A 251 6.24 13.20 -12.15
N PRO A 252 7.23 13.33 -13.06
CA PRO A 252 8.56 13.81 -12.72
C PRO A 252 8.52 15.16 -11.99
N ASP A 253 9.34 15.30 -10.96
CA ASP A 253 9.35 16.49 -10.09
C ASP A 253 9.83 17.78 -10.83
N TYR A 254 10.40 17.65 -12.01
CA TYR A 254 10.82 18.77 -12.88
C TYR A 254 9.74 19.22 -13.88
N TYR A 255 8.54 18.61 -13.84
CA TYR A 255 7.44 19.05 -14.70
C TYR A 255 6.83 20.36 -14.18
N PHE A 256 6.73 21.38 -15.07
CA PHE A 256 6.17 22.68 -14.71
C PHE A 256 4.65 22.69 -14.54
N ASP A 257 3.95 21.67 -15.00
CA ASP A 257 2.48 21.53 -14.96
C ASP A 257 1.99 20.73 -13.76
N SER A 258 2.86 20.50 -12.77
CA SER A 258 2.50 19.98 -11.46
C SER A 258 3.41 20.55 -10.37
N VAL A 259 2.87 20.67 -9.16
CA VAL A 259 3.64 21.15 -8.00
C VAL A 259 4.67 20.09 -7.60
N LYS A 260 5.91 20.50 -7.44
CA LYS A 260 6.97 19.67 -6.88
C LYS A 260 6.72 19.46 -5.39
N PRO A 261 6.77 18.22 -4.87
CA PRO A 261 6.73 17.97 -3.43
C PRO A 261 7.86 18.69 -2.70
N LEU A 262 7.60 19.14 -1.48
CA LEU A 262 8.64 19.65 -0.60
C LEU A 262 9.58 18.50 -0.17
N VAL A 263 9.00 17.35 0.19
CA VAL A 263 9.71 16.12 0.58
C VAL A 263 8.96 14.90 0.06
N ASN A 264 9.69 13.93 -0.52
CA ASN A 264 9.22 12.56 -0.76
C ASN A 264 9.59 11.71 0.47
N VAL A 265 8.61 11.14 1.17
CA VAL A 265 8.82 10.43 2.44
C VAL A 265 8.97 8.93 2.24
N GLY A 266 8.21 8.33 1.31
CA GLY A 266 8.27 6.90 1.00
C GLY A 266 6.92 6.22 1.08
N ARG A 267 6.88 4.98 1.57
CA ARG A 267 5.62 4.28 1.87
C ARG A 267 5.03 4.83 3.15
N GLY A 268 3.71 4.87 3.23
CA GLY A 268 3.03 5.32 4.45
C GLY A 268 1.54 5.61 4.23
N SER A 269 0.88 6.00 5.31
CA SER A 269 -0.53 6.39 5.33
C SER A 269 -0.67 7.72 6.07
N PRO A 270 -0.73 8.84 5.36
CA PRO A 270 -0.92 10.17 5.93
C PRO A 270 -2.17 10.28 6.79
N THR A 271 -2.02 10.97 7.93
CA THR A 271 -3.13 11.36 8.81
C THR A 271 -2.94 12.81 9.25
N GLY A 272 -2.92 13.14 10.53
CA GLY A 272 -2.85 14.50 11.04
C GLY A 272 -1.64 15.30 10.56
N VAL A 273 -1.84 16.59 10.34
CA VAL A 273 -0.82 17.58 9.95
C VAL A 273 -0.96 18.84 10.79
N MET A 274 0.12 19.26 11.42
CA MET A 274 0.17 20.45 12.25
C MET A 274 1.43 21.27 11.92
N VAL A 275 1.30 22.58 11.85
CA VAL A 275 2.44 23.50 11.87
C VAL A 275 2.62 24.05 13.27
N TYR A 276 3.83 23.95 13.82
CA TYR A 276 4.08 24.39 15.19
C TYR A 276 4.21 25.92 15.30
N LYS A 277 3.17 26.57 15.81
CA LYS A 277 3.02 28.04 15.88
C LYS A 277 3.07 28.56 17.33
N HIS A 278 4.07 28.09 18.09
CA HIS A 278 4.27 28.54 19.48
C HIS A 278 5.74 28.56 19.84
N THR A 279 6.13 29.41 20.81
CA THR A 279 7.54 29.54 21.22
C THR A 279 7.93 28.63 22.39
N ALA A 280 7.06 27.72 22.83
CA ALA A 280 7.36 26.78 23.90
C ALA A 280 8.37 25.68 23.50
N PHE A 281 8.36 25.28 22.22
CA PHE A 281 9.40 24.41 21.68
C PHE A 281 10.64 25.23 21.27
N PRO A 282 11.81 24.60 21.13
CA PRO A 282 13.02 25.27 20.65
C PRO A 282 12.81 25.92 19.27
N GLU A 283 13.56 26.99 18.99
CA GLU A 283 13.42 27.82 17.78
C GLU A 283 13.47 27.00 16.48
N TYR A 284 14.24 25.91 16.45
CA TYR A 284 14.33 24.99 15.33
C TYR A 284 12.97 24.44 14.88
N TYR A 285 12.02 24.30 15.79
CA TYR A 285 10.67 23.76 15.54
C TYR A 285 9.64 24.84 15.19
N HIS A 286 9.99 26.13 15.30
CA HIS A 286 9.05 27.21 14.97
C HIS A 286 8.70 27.17 13.49
N ASP A 287 7.44 27.19 13.15
CA ASP A 287 6.87 26.97 11.80
C ASP A 287 7.24 25.63 11.15
N ALA A 288 7.83 24.69 11.89
CA ALA A 288 8.04 23.34 11.38
C ALA A 288 6.72 22.59 11.20
N VAL A 289 6.64 21.77 10.17
CA VAL A 289 5.48 20.92 9.87
C VAL A 289 5.69 19.57 10.52
N PHE A 290 4.75 19.18 11.38
CA PHE A 290 4.63 17.84 11.95
C PHE A 290 3.54 17.08 11.21
N TYR A 291 3.80 15.81 10.85
CA TYR A 291 2.86 15.02 10.10
C TYR A 291 2.96 13.54 10.45
N CYS A 292 1.79 12.91 10.55
CA CYS A 292 1.61 11.56 11.07
C CYS A 292 1.60 10.50 9.96
N ASP A 293 2.24 9.38 10.21
CA ASP A 293 2.16 8.15 9.40
C ASP A 293 1.51 7.04 10.20
N TRP A 294 0.26 6.75 9.89
CA TRP A 294 -0.55 5.74 10.54
C TRP A 294 0.00 4.32 10.34
N THR A 295 0.53 4.01 9.14
CA THR A 295 0.97 2.64 8.78
C THR A 295 2.19 2.21 9.58
N PHE A 296 3.19 3.07 9.72
CA PHE A 296 4.46 2.73 10.35
C PHE A 296 4.61 3.30 11.76
N GLY A 297 3.54 3.88 12.32
CA GLY A 297 3.52 4.41 13.68
C GLY A 297 4.57 5.50 13.89
N LYS A 298 4.57 6.54 13.04
CA LYS A 298 5.55 7.62 13.08
C LYS A 298 4.91 8.99 13.07
N VAL A 299 5.59 9.92 13.68
CA VAL A 299 5.40 11.36 13.45
C VAL A 299 6.70 11.90 12.87
N PHE A 300 6.58 12.49 11.69
CA PHE A 300 7.68 13.18 11.04
C PHE A 300 7.65 14.67 11.32
N MET A 301 8.79 15.32 11.16
CA MET A 301 8.93 16.76 11.21
C MET A 301 9.77 17.24 10.01
N THR A 302 9.39 18.38 9.44
CA THR A 302 10.17 19.08 8.41
C THR A 302 10.23 20.55 8.78
N SER A 303 11.45 21.09 8.97
CA SER A 303 11.67 22.52 9.17
C SER A 303 11.39 23.26 7.86
N THR A 304 10.60 24.33 7.93
CA THR A 304 10.30 25.21 6.77
C THR A 304 11.11 26.50 6.81
N SER A 305 11.97 26.67 7.83
CA SER A 305 12.82 27.85 7.99
C SER A 305 13.93 27.87 6.93
N THR A 306 14.04 28.96 6.20
CA THR A 306 15.13 29.24 5.25
C THR A 306 16.49 29.48 5.91
N ASN A 307 16.53 29.57 7.24
CA ASN A 307 17.74 29.81 8.04
C ASN A 307 18.52 28.54 8.37
N SER A 308 18.12 27.37 7.89
CA SER A 308 18.89 26.13 8.02
C SER A 308 20.16 26.29 7.17
N ILE A 309 21.24 26.74 7.77
CA ILE A 309 22.54 26.96 7.16
C ILE A 309 22.95 25.70 6.37
N GLY A 310 22.92 25.77 5.04
CA GLY A 310 23.54 24.80 4.15
C GLY A 310 22.68 23.62 3.67
N ALA A 311 21.40 23.52 4.00
CA ALA A 311 20.54 22.49 3.42
C ALA A 311 19.94 22.97 2.09
N GLU A 312 20.40 22.42 0.98
CA GLU A 312 19.84 22.71 -0.37
C GLU A 312 18.37 22.29 -0.52
N PHE A 313 17.90 21.34 0.33
CA PHE A 313 16.51 20.85 0.29
C PHE A 313 16.00 20.51 1.71
N PRO A 314 14.71 20.78 2.01
CA PRO A 314 14.06 20.30 3.24
C PRO A 314 14.14 18.77 3.33
N SER A 315 14.43 18.25 4.52
CA SER A 315 14.42 16.82 4.79
C SER A 315 13.31 16.46 5.76
N SER A 316 12.85 15.20 5.69
CA SER A 316 11.93 14.61 6.66
C SER A 316 12.73 13.98 7.79
N GLU A 317 12.48 14.40 9.01
CA GLU A 317 13.09 13.83 10.23
C GLU A 317 12.04 13.06 11.01
N VAL A 318 12.43 11.94 11.62
CA VAL A 318 11.54 11.20 12.54
C VAL A 318 11.57 11.94 13.89
N PHE A 319 10.44 12.54 14.24
CA PHE A 319 10.25 13.20 15.54
C PHE A 319 9.82 12.20 16.61
N LEU A 320 8.95 11.25 16.26
CA LEU A 320 8.46 10.20 17.16
C LEU A 320 8.23 8.92 16.35
N GLU A 321 8.54 7.76 16.97
CA GLU A 321 8.27 6.46 16.37
C GLU A 321 7.83 5.41 17.39
N SER A 322 6.99 4.48 16.94
CA SER A 322 6.61 3.28 17.67
C SER A 322 7.78 2.33 17.86
N MET A 323 7.90 1.75 19.07
CA MET A 323 8.82 0.64 19.35
C MET A 323 8.24 -0.72 18.92
N GLY A 324 6.96 -0.78 18.53
CA GLY A 324 6.25 -2.00 18.16
C GLY A 324 5.92 -2.91 19.34
N THR A 325 5.64 -2.35 20.51
CA THR A 325 5.27 -3.10 21.72
C THR A 325 3.82 -2.87 22.14
N ASN A 326 3.32 -1.65 22.04
CA ASN A 326 2.00 -1.28 22.56
C ASN A 326 0.98 -0.94 21.48
N GLY A 327 1.36 -0.99 20.21
CA GLY A 327 0.60 -0.42 19.10
C GLY A 327 0.63 1.12 19.15
N PHE A 328 0.81 1.74 17.98
CA PHE A 328 0.83 3.20 17.89
C PHE A 328 0.48 3.61 16.47
N ALA A 329 -0.78 3.92 16.25
CA ALA A 329 -1.32 4.33 14.96
C ALA A 329 -1.77 5.80 15.06
N PRO A 330 -0.90 6.80 14.85
CA PRO A 330 -1.22 8.21 15.05
C PRO A 330 -2.26 8.65 14.04
N THR A 331 -3.34 9.26 14.50
CA THR A 331 -4.46 9.71 13.67
C THR A 331 -4.53 11.21 13.51
N ASP A 332 -4.21 11.96 14.58
CA ASP A 332 -4.28 13.41 14.54
C ASP A 332 -3.26 14.05 15.48
N ILE A 333 -2.89 15.30 15.21
CA ILE A 333 -1.92 16.09 15.99
C ILE A 333 -2.34 17.54 16.06
N GLU A 334 -2.47 18.10 17.28
CA GLU A 334 -2.97 19.44 17.52
C GLU A 334 -2.09 20.24 18.50
N LEU A 335 -1.97 21.54 18.22
CA LEU A 335 -1.25 22.49 19.05
C LEU A 335 -2.19 23.09 20.12
N ALA A 336 -1.84 22.92 21.40
CA ALA A 336 -2.58 23.52 22.50
C ALA A 336 -2.20 24.99 22.75
N PRO A 337 -3.06 25.77 23.40
CA PRO A 337 -2.78 27.19 23.74
C PRO A 337 -1.55 27.39 24.62
N ASP A 338 -1.17 26.41 25.45
CA ASP A 338 0.04 26.41 26.29
C ASP A 338 1.33 26.09 25.53
N GLY A 339 1.21 25.73 24.24
CA GLY A 339 2.34 25.34 23.40
C GLY A 339 2.72 23.87 23.50
N SER A 340 2.02 23.07 24.31
CA SER A 340 2.11 21.62 24.24
C SER A 340 1.42 21.10 22.98
N VAL A 341 1.70 19.84 22.62
CA VAL A 341 1.13 19.19 21.46
C VAL A 341 0.37 17.96 21.94
N TYR A 342 -0.88 17.81 21.51
CA TYR A 342 -1.64 16.59 21.69
C TYR A 342 -1.57 15.72 20.44
N LEU A 343 -1.46 14.40 20.62
CA LEU A 343 -1.33 13.42 19.60
C LEU A 343 -2.32 12.28 19.87
N SER A 344 -3.28 12.06 18.98
CA SER A 344 -4.23 10.96 19.10
C SER A 344 -3.77 9.71 18.35
N VAL A 345 -4.19 8.56 18.87
CA VAL A 345 -3.91 7.22 18.33
C VAL A 345 -5.23 6.48 18.18
N GLY A 346 -5.42 5.77 17.08
CA GLY A 346 -6.65 5.03 16.82
C GLY A 346 -6.84 4.64 15.36
N GLY A 347 -8.09 4.59 14.96
CA GLY A 347 -8.50 4.24 13.61
C GLY A 347 -8.64 2.75 13.38
N ARG A 348 -9.69 2.35 12.67
CA ARG A 348 -9.99 0.98 12.25
C ARG A 348 -10.12 -0.03 13.40
N GLY A 349 -10.74 0.38 14.51
CA GLY A 349 -10.99 -0.49 15.66
C GLY A 349 -9.75 -0.78 16.50
N THR A 350 -8.70 0.03 16.39
CA THR A 350 -7.50 -0.12 17.21
C THR A 350 -7.72 0.44 18.61
N THR A 351 -6.92 -0.04 19.56
CA THR A 351 -6.87 0.54 20.91
C THR A 351 -6.42 1.99 20.82
N GLY A 352 -7.27 2.93 21.22
CA GLY A 352 -7.03 4.37 21.13
C GLY A 352 -6.30 4.92 22.34
N SER A 353 -5.79 6.14 22.20
CA SER A 353 -5.15 6.93 23.26
C SER A 353 -4.98 8.37 22.83
N VAL A 354 -4.75 9.27 23.79
CA VAL A 354 -4.23 10.62 23.51
C VAL A 354 -2.98 10.84 24.34
N TYR A 355 -1.93 11.35 23.70
CA TYR A 355 -0.67 11.70 24.34
C TYR A 355 -0.50 13.21 24.38
N LYS A 356 0.17 13.72 25.44
CA LYS A 356 0.62 15.10 25.54
C LYS A 356 2.14 15.16 25.41
N ILE A 357 2.63 16.04 24.54
CA ILE A 357 4.06 16.26 24.25
C ILE A 357 4.41 17.68 24.66
N SER A 358 5.49 17.84 25.45
CA SER A 358 6.01 19.13 25.87
C SER A 358 7.53 19.19 25.76
N ALA A 359 8.10 20.36 25.54
CA ALA A 359 9.53 20.54 25.63
C ALA A 359 9.99 20.44 27.09
N ILE A 360 11.16 19.85 27.35
CA ILE A 360 11.76 19.77 28.70
C ILE A 360 12.18 21.16 29.17
N ASN A 361 12.73 21.98 28.28
CA ASN A 361 13.15 23.35 28.56
C ASN A 361 12.20 24.31 27.89
N ILE A 362 11.24 24.85 28.64
CA ILE A 362 10.26 25.84 28.15
C ILE A 362 10.81 27.24 28.45
N PRO A 363 10.76 28.19 27.48
CA PRO A 363 11.09 29.60 27.74
C PRO A 363 10.25 30.21 28.87
N GLU A 364 10.80 31.20 29.56
CA GLU A 364 10.15 31.83 30.72
C GLU A 364 8.79 32.49 30.38
N LYS A 365 8.61 32.96 29.12
CA LYS A 365 7.37 33.56 28.62
C LYS A 365 7.01 33.02 27.22
N PRO A 366 6.57 31.75 27.15
CA PRO A 366 6.18 31.20 25.85
C PRO A 366 4.91 31.88 25.34
N LYS A 367 4.78 32.03 24.02
CA LYS A 367 3.63 32.68 23.36
C LYS A 367 3.34 32.07 21.99
N ALA A 368 2.09 32.17 21.56
CA ALA A 368 1.69 31.84 20.21
C ALA A 368 2.39 32.74 19.17
N ILE A 369 2.79 32.16 18.04
CA ILE A 369 3.36 32.88 16.89
C ILE A 369 2.19 33.48 16.10
N THR A 370 2.31 34.76 15.77
CA THR A 370 1.26 35.47 15.02
C THR A 370 1.20 34.97 13.58
N ILE A 371 0.02 34.52 13.15
CA ILE A 371 -0.24 34.06 11.78
C ILE A 371 -0.61 35.24 10.88
N LYS A 372 -0.10 35.33 9.67
CA LYS A 372 -0.55 36.25 8.62
C LYS A 372 -1.85 35.77 7.98
N ASN A 373 -2.51 36.61 7.21
CA ASN A 373 -3.66 36.17 6.43
C ASN A 373 -3.27 35.13 5.38
N SER A 374 -4.15 34.19 5.11
CA SER A 374 -3.99 33.25 4.01
C SER A 374 -3.83 33.98 2.66
N ILE A 375 -2.87 33.55 1.87
CA ILE A 375 -2.50 34.12 0.57
C ILE A 375 -3.33 33.53 -0.59
N TYR A 376 -4.14 32.52 -0.32
CA TYR A 376 -4.82 31.76 -1.37
C TYR A 376 -6.06 32.49 -1.88
N GLU A 377 -6.13 32.68 -3.19
CA GLU A 377 -7.27 33.28 -3.89
C GLU A 377 -8.21 32.22 -4.48
N GLY A 378 -7.65 31.11 -4.96
CA GLY A 378 -8.37 30.01 -5.60
C GLY A 378 -8.65 30.24 -7.08
N TYR A 379 -9.22 29.24 -7.72
CA TYR A 379 -9.63 29.31 -9.12
C TYR A 379 -10.88 30.18 -9.27
N ARG A 380 -10.90 31.02 -10.29
CA ARG A 380 -12.15 31.66 -10.76
C ARG A 380 -12.93 30.71 -11.64
N ASN A 381 -12.24 30.04 -12.57
CA ASN A 381 -12.73 28.95 -13.41
C ASN A 381 -11.59 27.96 -13.60
N LEU A 382 -11.86 26.67 -13.52
CA LEU A 382 -10.96 25.63 -13.94
C LEU A 382 -11.51 25.05 -15.27
N ASN A 383 -11.07 25.61 -16.38
CA ASN A 383 -11.28 24.97 -17.65
C ASN A 383 -10.22 23.89 -17.79
N SER A 384 -10.61 22.66 -18.06
CA SER A 384 -9.67 21.66 -18.50
C SER A 384 -8.97 22.22 -19.75
N GLN A 385 -7.72 22.62 -19.58
CA GLN A 385 -6.83 22.85 -20.74
C GLN A 385 -6.46 21.48 -21.33
N ASN A 386 -7.45 20.66 -21.61
CA ASN A 386 -7.27 19.54 -22.50
C ASN A 386 -7.08 20.22 -23.86
N ASN A 387 -5.86 20.21 -24.36
CA ASN A 387 -5.62 20.33 -25.79
C ASN A 387 -6.29 19.09 -26.40
N SER A 388 -7.61 19.17 -26.63
CA SER A 388 -8.41 18.05 -27.13
C SER A 388 -8.14 17.79 -28.61
N GLU A 389 -7.34 18.63 -29.25
CA GLU A 389 -7.08 18.54 -30.66
C GLU A 389 -5.56 18.71 -30.94
N PHE A 390 -5.06 17.84 -31.80
CA PHE A 390 -3.72 17.93 -32.36
C PHE A 390 -3.61 19.17 -33.28
N SER A 391 -2.49 19.88 -33.16
CA SER A 391 -2.15 21.02 -34.04
C SER A 391 -0.73 20.86 -34.54
N TYR A 392 -0.58 20.61 -35.86
CA TYR A 392 0.70 20.44 -36.52
C TYR A 392 1.59 21.68 -36.35
N ASP A 393 1.07 22.89 -36.63
CA ASP A 393 1.85 24.14 -36.58
C ASP A 393 2.41 24.39 -35.19
N ARG A 394 1.61 24.19 -34.17
CA ARG A 394 2.04 24.37 -32.77
C ARG A 394 3.09 23.33 -32.40
N SER A 395 2.90 22.07 -32.74
CA SER A 395 3.84 21.00 -32.44
C SER A 395 5.15 21.15 -33.20
N MET A 396 5.09 21.55 -34.47
CA MET A 396 6.25 21.87 -35.29
C MET A 396 7.04 23.07 -34.75
N ALA A 397 6.36 24.12 -34.30
CA ALA A 397 7.02 25.27 -33.66
C ALA A 397 7.77 24.84 -32.40
N LEU A 398 7.20 23.98 -31.58
CA LEU A 398 7.85 23.42 -30.38
C LEU A 398 9.01 22.49 -30.72
N ALA A 399 8.89 21.64 -31.74
CA ALA A 399 9.97 20.77 -32.20
C ALA A 399 11.16 21.57 -32.73
N ARG A 400 10.93 22.65 -33.52
CA ARG A 400 11.97 23.58 -33.95
C ARG A 400 12.58 24.35 -32.80
N HIS A 401 11.78 24.68 -31.77
CA HIS A 401 12.29 25.33 -30.57
C HIS A 401 13.19 24.38 -29.77
N LEU A 402 12.79 23.12 -29.59
CA LEU A 402 13.61 22.11 -28.94
C LEU A 402 14.97 21.95 -29.66
N ASP A 403 14.96 21.81 -30.98
CA ASP A 403 16.15 21.68 -31.80
C ASP A 403 17.14 22.87 -31.61
N ARG A 404 16.62 24.09 -31.57
CA ARG A 404 17.43 25.31 -31.32
C ARG A 404 17.99 25.37 -29.90
N THR A 405 17.28 24.82 -28.90
CA THR A 405 17.71 24.82 -27.49
C THR A 405 18.85 23.83 -27.20
N LEU A 406 19.12 22.87 -28.11
CA LEU A 406 20.21 21.91 -27.95
C LEU A 406 21.61 22.57 -27.84
N ILE A 407 21.79 23.74 -28.40
CA ILE A 407 23.13 24.37 -28.56
C ILE A 407 23.51 25.25 -27.37
N ASN A 408 22.60 26.08 -26.80
CA ASN A 408 22.97 27.14 -25.86
C ASN A 408 21.96 27.43 -24.74
N SER A 409 21.06 26.51 -24.38
CA SER A 409 20.06 26.76 -23.33
C SER A 409 20.33 26.04 -22.04
N LYS A 410 19.68 26.49 -20.96
CA LYS A 410 19.74 25.87 -19.64
C LYS A 410 18.91 24.59 -19.61
N LEU A 411 19.29 23.63 -18.75
CA LEU A 411 18.57 22.38 -18.51
C LEU A 411 17.06 22.59 -18.31
N GLU A 412 16.69 23.53 -17.46
CA GLU A 412 15.29 23.83 -17.14
C GLU A 412 14.47 24.24 -18.38
N GLU A 413 15.06 25.04 -19.26
CA GLU A 413 14.42 25.48 -20.52
C GLU A 413 14.21 24.28 -21.46
N ARG A 414 15.23 23.43 -21.66
CA ARG A 414 15.11 22.23 -22.49
C ARG A 414 14.06 21.26 -21.98
N LEU A 415 14.05 20.97 -20.68
CA LEU A 415 13.02 20.13 -20.05
C LEU A 415 11.61 20.72 -20.22
N LYS A 416 11.47 22.05 -20.09
CA LYS A 416 10.20 22.75 -20.29
C LYS A 416 9.70 22.65 -21.73
N VAL A 417 10.59 22.85 -22.72
CA VAL A 417 10.24 22.74 -24.14
C VAL A 417 9.90 21.29 -24.48
N LEU A 418 10.70 20.33 -24.02
CA LEU A 418 10.46 18.90 -24.23
C LEU A 418 9.08 18.48 -23.66
N ARG A 419 8.74 18.90 -22.44
CA ARG A 419 7.43 18.66 -21.84
C ARG A 419 6.31 19.35 -22.62
N SER A 420 6.52 20.56 -23.12
CA SER A 420 5.53 21.28 -23.92
C SER A 420 5.27 20.59 -25.27
N LEU A 421 6.34 20.07 -25.91
CA LEU A 421 6.23 19.28 -27.12
C LEU A 421 5.44 18.00 -26.87
N MET A 422 5.77 17.25 -25.81
CA MET A 422 5.02 16.04 -25.42
C MET A 422 3.53 16.32 -25.26
N LYS A 423 3.16 17.39 -24.57
CA LYS A 423 1.76 17.83 -24.41
C LYS A 423 1.09 18.15 -25.75
N SER A 424 1.80 18.80 -26.67
CA SER A 424 1.25 19.15 -27.98
C SER A 424 1.04 17.96 -28.90
N LEU A 425 1.76 16.86 -28.66
CA LEU A 425 1.62 15.57 -29.33
C LEU A 425 0.59 14.65 -28.64
N GLY A 426 -0.22 15.18 -27.73
CA GLY A 426 -1.30 14.47 -27.08
C GLY A 426 -1.03 14.01 -25.67
N ASP A 427 0.18 14.28 -25.13
CA ASP A 427 0.58 13.83 -23.80
C ASP A 427 0.57 12.30 -23.67
N TRP A 428 0.57 11.79 -22.45
CA TRP A 428 0.53 10.36 -22.19
C TRP A 428 -0.87 9.75 -22.39
N ASN A 429 -0.91 8.57 -22.97
CA ASN A 429 -2.12 7.78 -22.98
C ASN A 429 -2.34 7.11 -21.61
N LEU A 430 -2.90 7.85 -20.65
CA LEU A 430 -3.20 7.35 -19.31
C LEU A 430 -4.52 6.59 -19.23
N ALA A 431 -5.46 6.91 -20.11
CA ALA A 431 -6.82 6.36 -20.08
C ALA A 431 -6.90 4.95 -20.71
N LYS A 432 -6.20 4.74 -21.80
CA LYS A 432 -6.27 3.50 -22.60
C LYS A 432 -4.87 3.12 -23.13
N PRO A 433 -3.88 2.84 -22.27
CA PRO A 433 -2.61 2.33 -22.75
C PRO A 433 -2.79 0.95 -23.38
N SER A 434 -1.95 0.59 -24.34
CA SER A 434 -1.97 -0.75 -24.96
C SER A 434 -1.65 -1.85 -23.93
N LEU A 435 -0.69 -1.57 -23.04
CA LEU A 435 -0.35 -2.36 -21.86
C LEU A 435 -0.17 -1.43 -20.66
N GLU A 436 -0.40 -1.95 -19.48
CA GLU A 436 -0.27 -1.15 -18.25
C GLU A 436 1.15 -0.65 -18.02
N SER A 437 2.17 -1.45 -18.35
CA SER A 437 3.59 -1.06 -18.31
C SER A 437 3.94 0.07 -19.26
N LEU A 438 3.18 0.27 -20.32
CA LEU A 438 3.40 1.32 -21.31
C LEU A 438 2.65 2.63 -20.99
N THR A 439 1.96 2.70 -19.85
CA THR A 439 1.36 3.96 -19.37
C THR A 439 2.44 5.03 -19.21
N GLY A 440 2.28 6.15 -19.88
CA GLY A 440 3.29 7.22 -19.87
C GLY A 440 4.40 7.06 -20.91
N TYR A 441 4.32 6.03 -21.77
CA TYR A 441 5.27 5.76 -22.88
C TYR A 441 4.57 5.67 -24.23
N GLU A 442 3.30 5.96 -24.31
CA GLU A 442 2.51 6.04 -25.53
C GLU A 442 1.81 7.40 -25.62
N LEU A 443 1.80 7.99 -26.82
CA LEU A 443 1.04 9.20 -27.08
C LEU A 443 -0.45 8.92 -27.21
N SER A 444 -1.28 9.87 -26.77
CA SER A 444 -2.74 9.72 -26.85
C SER A 444 -3.30 10.04 -28.23
N PHE A 445 -2.58 10.81 -29.08
CA PHE A 445 -2.99 11.09 -30.46
C PHE A 445 -2.32 10.11 -31.42
N SER A 446 -3.09 9.29 -32.11
CA SER A 446 -2.59 8.34 -33.13
C SER A 446 -2.31 9.00 -34.48
N GLU A 447 -3.03 10.06 -34.82
CA GLU A 447 -2.94 10.82 -36.07
C GLU A 447 -1.58 11.47 -36.31
N ILE A 448 -0.77 11.63 -35.28
CA ILE A 448 0.59 12.17 -35.43
C ILE A 448 1.49 11.26 -36.29
N PHE A 449 1.14 9.97 -36.44
CA PHE A 449 1.89 9.02 -37.26
C PHE A 449 1.44 8.97 -38.71
N ASP A 450 0.48 9.84 -39.11
CA ASP A 450 0.04 9.96 -40.48
C ASP A 450 1.14 10.56 -41.37
N GLU A 451 1.14 10.22 -42.64
CA GLU A 451 2.22 10.60 -43.59
C GLU A 451 2.45 12.12 -43.67
N GLU A 452 1.40 12.93 -43.54
CA GLU A 452 1.45 14.38 -43.54
C GLU A 452 2.27 14.97 -42.38
N ASN A 453 2.46 14.24 -41.30
CA ASN A 453 3.19 14.66 -40.11
C ASN A 453 4.65 14.17 -40.09
N HIS A 454 5.14 13.59 -41.19
CA HIS A 454 6.44 12.97 -41.27
C HIS A 454 7.58 13.90 -40.79
N ASP A 455 7.62 15.14 -41.27
CA ASP A 455 8.67 16.10 -40.94
C ASP A 455 8.67 16.45 -39.44
N LEU A 456 7.50 16.62 -38.85
CA LEU A 456 7.33 16.83 -37.41
C LEU A 456 7.90 15.67 -36.59
N ILE A 457 7.55 14.44 -36.99
CA ILE A 457 8.05 13.25 -36.31
C ILE A 457 9.55 13.12 -36.43
N GLN A 458 10.10 13.32 -37.62
CA GLN A 458 11.56 13.21 -37.83
C GLN A 458 12.36 14.27 -37.06
N LEU A 459 11.91 15.51 -37.04
CA LEU A 459 12.53 16.57 -36.26
C LEU A 459 12.45 16.24 -34.76
N SER A 460 11.29 15.85 -34.26
CA SER A 460 11.08 15.50 -32.86
C SER A 460 11.95 14.30 -32.42
N ARG A 461 12.07 13.26 -33.28
CA ARG A 461 12.95 12.10 -33.04
C ARG A 461 14.43 12.53 -33.00
N ASN A 462 14.86 13.34 -33.95
CA ASN A 462 16.26 13.80 -34.04
C ASN A 462 16.67 14.62 -32.82
N SER A 463 15.87 15.60 -32.43
CA SER A 463 16.10 16.45 -31.27
C SER A 463 16.08 15.65 -29.96
N SER A 464 15.10 14.75 -29.79
CA SER A 464 15.02 13.87 -28.60
C SER A 464 16.21 12.91 -28.54
N ARG A 465 16.63 12.33 -29.66
CA ARG A 465 17.80 11.44 -29.74
C ARG A 465 19.09 12.17 -29.35
N ALA A 466 19.25 13.43 -29.77
CA ALA A 466 20.41 14.25 -29.38
C ALA A 466 20.49 14.43 -27.87
N LEU A 467 19.36 14.58 -27.19
CA LEU A 467 19.29 14.72 -25.74
C LEU A 467 19.63 13.43 -24.96
N LEU A 468 19.63 12.24 -25.59
CA LEU A 468 20.15 11.02 -24.97
C LEU A 468 21.64 11.11 -24.62
N HIS A 469 22.39 12.00 -25.23
CA HIS A 469 23.79 12.28 -24.91
C HIS A 469 23.98 13.28 -23.74
N SER A 470 22.92 13.79 -23.16
CA SER A 470 22.98 14.75 -22.05
C SER A 470 23.72 14.18 -20.83
N LEU A 471 24.45 15.05 -20.13
CA LEU A 471 25.06 14.73 -18.83
C LEU A 471 24.03 14.74 -17.69
N HIS A 472 22.86 15.32 -17.91
CA HIS A 472 21.80 15.43 -16.92
C HIS A 472 20.86 14.22 -16.97
N PRO A 473 20.73 13.41 -15.89
CA PRO A 473 19.89 12.21 -15.86
C PRO A 473 18.42 12.50 -16.22
N GLU A 474 17.86 13.59 -15.70
CA GLU A 474 16.46 13.97 -15.94
C GLU A 474 16.18 14.19 -17.43
N GLU A 475 17.12 14.80 -18.12
CA GLU A 475 17.01 15.05 -19.56
C GLU A 475 17.13 13.77 -20.37
N ARG A 476 18.05 12.85 -20.00
CA ARG A 476 18.15 11.54 -20.63
C ARG A 476 16.88 10.70 -20.46
N LEU A 477 16.31 10.70 -19.25
CA LEU A 477 15.07 9.95 -18.96
C LEU A 477 13.90 10.48 -19.82
N GLU A 478 13.71 11.79 -19.92
CA GLU A 478 12.64 12.35 -20.74
C GLU A 478 12.89 12.21 -22.23
N ALA A 479 14.16 12.32 -22.67
CA ALA A 479 14.53 12.06 -24.05
C ALA A 479 14.25 10.60 -24.44
N ALA A 480 14.58 9.64 -23.58
CA ALA A 480 14.27 8.22 -23.81
C ALA A 480 12.76 7.98 -23.90
N ARG A 481 11.97 8.63 -23.00
CA ARG A 481 10.51 8.59 -23.06
C ARG A 481 9.97 9.11 -24.40
N MET A 482 10.44 10.28 -24.85
CA MET A 482 10.02 10.86 -26.14
C MET A 482 10.41 9.98 -27.32
N VAL A 483 11.62 9.44 -27.32
CA VAL A 483 12.11 8.51 -28.36
C VAL A 483 11.22 7.25 -28.41
N ALA A 484 10.81 6.73 -27.25
CA ALA A 484 9.88 5.60 -27.13
C ALA A 484 8.48 5.94 -27.63
N MET A 485 7.90 7.06 -27.17
CA MET A 485 6.59 7.55 -27.58
C MET A 485 6.49 7.80 -29.08
N LEU A 486 7.57 8.31 -29.70
CA LEU A 486 7.67 8.53 -31.12
C LEU A 486 8.04 7.28 -31.94
N LYS A 487 8.27 6.13 -31.28
CA LYS A 487 8.66 4.85 -31.92
C LYS A 487 9.84 5.03 -32.86
N ASP A 488 10.95 5.59 -32.34
CA ASP A 488 12.12 5.89 -33.17
C ASP A 488 12.78 4.61 -33.73
N PRO A 489 12.89 4.46 -35.06
CA PRO A 489 13.50 3.29 -35.68
C PRO A 489 15.02 3.32 -35.73
N ASN A 490 15.66 4.40 -35.26
CA ASN A 490 17.09 4.56 -35.36
C ASN A 490 17.88 3.69 -34.38
N PRO A 491 18.82 2.82 -34.85
CA PRO A 491 19.59 1.94 -33.96
C PRO A 491 20.45 2.68 -32.90
N ILE A 492 20.79 3.96 -33.16
CA ILE A 492 21.51 4.77 -32.17
C ILE A 492 20.74 4.91 -30.87
N SER A 493 19.42 5.11 -30.94
CA SER A 493 18.57 5.20 -29.76
C SER A 493 18.62 3.95 -28.90
N LEU A 494 18.55 2.76 -29.53
CA LEU A 494 18.70 1.49 -28.83
C LEU A 494 20.09 1.37 -28.17
N ARG A 495 21.17 1.65 -28.93
CA ARG A 495 22.54 1.51 -28.45
C ARG A 495 22.83 2.41 -27.26
N LEU A 496 22.36 3.66 -27.29
CA LEU A 496 22.52 4.59 -26.19
C LEU A 496 21.77 4.14 -24.95
N MET A 497 20.50 3.73 -25.07
CA MET A 497 19.72 3.25 -23.92
C MET A 497 20.31 1.97 -23.32
N LEU A 498 20.82 1.04 -24.13
CA LEU A 498 21.52 -0.15 -23.62
C LEU A 498 22.80 0.21 -22.84
N SER A 499 23.48 1.31 -23.19
CA SER A 499 24.69 1.73 -22.47
C SER A 499 24.42 2.36 -21.09
N PHE A 500 23.18 2.65 -20.76
CA PHE A 500 22.80 3.21 -19.44
C PHE A 500 22.63 2.15 -18.35
N PHE A 501 22.49 0.88 -18.72
CA PHE A 501 22.49 -0.20 -17.73
C PHE A 501 23.88 -0.35 -17.11
N SER A 502 23.95 -0.21 -15.79
CA SER A 502 25.19 -0.38 -15.04
C SER A 502 24.89 -1.00 -13.67
N PRO A 503 25.88 -1.53 -12.94
CA PRO A 503 25.71 -1.98 -11.57
C PRO A 503 25.19 -0.89 -10.61
N ASP A 504 25.48 0.37 -10.90
CA ASP A 504 25.17 1.54 -10.08
C ASP A 504 23.89 2.28 -10.50
N SER A 505 23.29 1.94 -11.67
CA SER A 505 22.00 2.53 -12.06
C SER A 505 20.88 2.07 -11.13
N SER A 506 19.91 2.96 -10.87
CA SER A 506 18.78 2.62 -10.02
C SER A 506 17.85 1.60 -10.71
N PRO A 507 17.14 0.75 -9.95
CA PRO A 507 16.18 -0.18 -10.53
C PRO A 507 15.04 0.54 -11.26
N GLU A 508 14.66 1.74 -10.83
CA GLU A 508 13.66 2.57 -11.49
C GLU A 508 14.13 3.07 -12.85
N GLU A 509 15.40 3.50 -12.96
CA GLU A 509 15.99 3.89 -14.23
C GLU A 509 16.12 2.70 -15.20
N ASP A 510 16.58 1.54 -14.69
CA ASP A 510 16.67 0.33 -15.52
C ASP A 510 15.30 -0.08 -16.06
N PHE A 511 14.28 -0.11 -15.20
CA PHE A 511 12.92 -0.43 -15.63
C PHE A 511 12.41 0.58 -16.67
N HIS A 512 12.68 1.88 -16.45
CA HIS A 512 12.34 2.93 -17.41
C HIS A 512 12.96 2.70 -18.79
N TYR A 513 14.28 2.42 -18.86
CA TYR A 513 14.95 2.16 -20.13
C TYR A 513 14.50 0.85 -20.78
N LEU A 514 14.25 -0.21 -20.01
CA LEU A 514 13.65 -1.46 -20.51
C LEU A 514 12.29 -1.17 -21.17
N THR A 515 11.45 -0.37 -20.54
CA THR A 515 10.15 0.04 -21.09
C THR A 515 10.31 0.88 -22.36
N CYS A 516 11.21 1.87 -22.36
CA CYS A 516 11.49 2.67 -23.54
C CYS A 516 11.97 1.83 -24.72
N ILE A 517 12.92 0.91 -24.49
CA ILE A 517 13.42 -0.02 -25.51
C ILE A 517 12.30 -0.91 -26.04
N SER A 518 11.38 -1.35 -25.17
CA SER A 518 10.24 -2.19 -25.57
C SER A 518 9.29 -1.49 -26.56
N CYS A 519 9.28 -0.16 -26.63
CA CYS A 519 8.49 0.61 -27.58
C CYS A 519 9.17 0.81 -28.96
N LEU A 520 10.49 0.57 -29.08
CA LEU A 520 11.20 0.82 -30.32
C LEU A 520 10.89 -0.24 -31.39
N PRO A 521 10.65 0.13 -32.65
CA PRO A 521 10.42 -0.82 -33.74
C PRO A 521 11.74 -1.38 -34.31
N ILE A 522 12.65 -1.81 -33.44
CA ILE A 522 13.99 -2.25 -33.79
C ILE A 522 14.14 -3.74 -33.47
N LYS A 523 14.68 -4.53 -34.42
CA LYS A 523 15.01 -5.94 -34.20
C LYS A 523 16.22 -6.05 -33.25
N LEU A 524 16.14 -6.95 -32.30
CA LEU A 524 17.19 -7.19 -31.30
C LEU A 524 18.08 -8.37 -31.79
N ASP A 525 19.39 -8.11 -31.90
CA ASP A 525 20.39 -9.16 -32.16
C ASP A 525 20.73 -9.97 -30.90
N GLU A 526 21.59 -10.96 -31.00
CA GLU A 526 21.95 -11.85 -29.88
C GLU A 526 22.60 -11.05 -28.74
N GLY A 527 23.54 -10.15 -29.02
CA GLY A 527 24.23 -9.35 -28.01
C GLY A 527 23.27 -8.39 -27.27
N ASN A 528 22.31 -7.78 -27.98
CA ASN A 528 21.29 -6.95 -27.39
C ASN A 528 20.39 -7.77 -26.46
N ASN A 529 20.01 -9.01 -26.84
CA ASN A 529 19.20 -9.88 -25.98
C ASN A 529 19.95 -10.31 -24.71
N GLU A 530 21.27 -10.58 -24.81
CA GLU A 530 22.11 -10.93 -23.65
C GLU A 530 22.24 -9.76 -22.66
N LEU A 531 22.44 -8.53 -23.14
CA LEU A 531 22.48 -7.32 -22.32
C LEU A 531 21.14 -7.08 -21.61
N LEU A 532 20.03 -7.20 -22.35
CA LEU A 532 18.69 -7.05 -21.78
C LEU A 532 18.38 -8.14 -20.74
N ALA A 533 18.74 -9.40 -21.02
CA ALA A 533 18.57 -10.48 -20.06
C ALA A 533 19.35 -10.22 -18.76
N SER A 534 20.59 -9.74 -18.87
CA SER A 534 21.41 -9.39 -17.71
C SER A 534 20.83 -8.20 -16.93
N ALA A 535 20.33 -7.16 -17.61
CA ALA A 535 19.67 -6.02 -16.99
C ALA A 535 18.40 -6.45 -16.22
N ILE A 536 17.53 -7.25 -16.85
CA ILE A 536 16.30 -7.76 -16.25
C ILE A 536 16.61 -8.59 -14.99
N LEU A 537 17.53 -9.54 -15.06
CA LEU A 537 17.85 -10.43 -13.94
C LEU A 537 18.65 -9.74 -12.83
N SER A 538 19.30 -8.60 -13.10
CA SER A 538 19.98 -7.82 -12.05
C SER A 538 19.04 -6.94 -11.24
N LEU A 539 17.82 -6.66 -11.71
CA LEU A 539 16.83 -5.87 -10.97
C LEU A 539 16.54 -6.41 -9.56
N ASP A 540 16.45 -7.75 -9.43
CA ASP A 540 16.24 -8.38 -8.12
C ASP A 540 17.33 -8.00 -7.11
N LYS A 541 18.59 -8.06 -7.51
CA LYS A 541 19.72 -7.67 -6.64
C LYS A 541 19.67 -6.18 -6.29
N LYS A 542 19.37 -5.32 -7.25
CA LYS A 542 19.29 -3.86 -7.07
C LYS A 542 18.14 -3.46 -6.12
N LEU A 543 17.04 -4.20 -6.16
CA LEU A 543 15.89 -4.01 -5.28
C LEU A 543 16.07 -4.64 -3.88
N GLY A 544 17.24 -5.23 -3.60
CA GLY A 544 17.51 -5.86 -2.31
C GLY A 544 16.82 -7.21 -2.11
N GLY A 545 16.42 -7.91 -3.18
CA GLY A 545 15.91 -9.28 -3.19
C GLY A 545 14.57 -9.46 -2.48
N LYS A 546 14.51 -9.21 -1.18
CA LYS A 546 13.29 -9.39 -0.36
C LYS A 546 12.14 -8.45 -0.74
N GLN A 547 12.41 -7.28 -1.31
CA GLN A 547 11.38 -6.28 -1.63
C GLN A 547 10.49 -6.69 -2.80
N VAL A 548 10.99 -7.52 -3.72
CA VAL A 548 10.24 -7.97 -4.90
C VAL A 548 9.26 -9.09 -4.55
N ARG A 549 9.57 -9.86 -3.52
CA ARG A 549 8.72 -10.97 -3.07
C ARG A 549 7.34 -10.46 -2.64
N GLY A 550 6.29 -11.03 -3.22
CA GLY A 550 4.91 -10.62 -2.94
C GLY A 550 4.44 -9.35 -3.64
N LYS A 551 5.26 -8.74 -4.52
CA LYS A 551 4.91 -7.53 -5.29
C LYS A 551 4.45 -7.89 -6.69
N GLN A 552 3.32 -8.56 -6.79
CA GLN A 552 2.81 -9.12 -8.06
C GLN A 552 2.65 -8.05 -9.15
N ASN A 553 2.15 -6.86 -8.82
CA ASN A 553 1.99 -5.81 -9.84
C ASN A 553 3.32 -5.42 -10.50
N TYR A 554 4.43 -5.38 -9.72
CA TYR A 554 5.76 -5.14 -10.28
C TYR A 554 6.17 -6.26 -11.24
N ILE A 555 5.98 -7.51 -10.84
CA ILE A 555 6.31 -8.69 -11.67
C ILE A 555 5.44 -8.71 -12.94
N ASP A 556 4.15 -8.42 -12.82
CA ASP A 556 3.24 -8.37 -13.98
C ASP A 556 3.67 -7.30 -14.99
N ARG A 557 4.03 -6.10 -14.51
CA ARG A 557 4.52 -5.02 -15.38
C ARG A 557 5.85 -5.38 -16.03
N LEU A 558 6.77 -5.98 -15.28
CA LEU A 558 8.03 -6.46 -15.82
C LEU A 558 7.81 -7.54 -16.89
N ASN A 559 6.89 -8.47 -16.66
CA ASN A 559 6.53 -9.51 -17.61
C ASN A 559 5.89 -8.96 -18.89
N GLU A 560 5.11 -7.89 -18.82
CA GLU A 560 4.60 -7.18 -20.00
C GLU A 560 5.77 -6.63 -20.85
N VAL A 561 6.73 -5.98 -20.20
CA VAL A 561 7.93 -5.44 -20.88
C VAL A 561 8.76 -6.57 -21.51
N ILE A 562 8.99 -7.67 -20.79
CA ILE A 562 9.71 -8.86 -21.30
C ILE A 562 9.01 -9.41 -22.55
N LYS A 563 7.69 -9.56 -22.51
CA LYS A 563 6.89 -10.05 -23.65
C LYS A 563 7.01 -9.14 -24.87
N GLU A 564 7.00 -7.80 -24.68
CA GLU A 564 7.18 -6.86 -25.79
C GLU A 564 8.59 -6.92 -26.38
N LEU A 565 9.63 -7.02 -25.55
CA LEU A 565 11.01 -7.19 -26.00
C LEU A 565 11.19 -8.50 -26.75
N ALA A 566 10.62 -9.60 -26.25
CA ALA A 566 10.75 -10.93 -26.84
C ALA A 566 10.12 -11.06 -28.24
N LYS A 567 9.16 -10.20 -28.60
CA LYS A 567 8.59 -10.15 -29.96
C LYS A 567 9.62 -9.77 -31.04
N ARG A 568 10.77 -9.19 -30.64
CA ARG A 568 11.76 -8.61 -31.54
C ARG A 568 13.10 -9.34 -31.59
N GLY A 569 13.24 -10.41 -30.80
CA GLY A 569 14.47 -11.19 -30.70
C GLY A 569 14.29 -12.48 -29.93
N SER A 570 15.41 -13.09 -29.55
CA SER A 570 15.49 -14.35 -28.81
C SER A 570 15.72 -14.11 -27.31
N LEU A 571 14.96 -13.17 -26.71
CA LEU A 571 15.15 -12.76 -25.30
C LEU A 571 14.92 -13.93 -24.32
N TYR A 572 13.95 -14.80 -24.57
CA TYR A 572 13.72 -15.97 -23.70
C TYR A 572 14.91 -16.92 -23.69
N ASP A 573 15.53 -17.14 -24.85
CA ASP A 573 16.75 -17.97 -24.95
C ASP A 573 17.91 -17.34 -24.17
N ALA A 574 18.09 -16.02 -24.30
CA ALA A 574 19.10 -15.28 -23.57
C ALA A 574 18.88 -15.32 -22.04
N LEU A 575 17.63 -15.18 -21.58
CA LEU A 575 17.27 -15.33 -20.16
C LEU A 575 17.59 -16.74 -19.66
N ILE A 576 17.25 -17.78 -20.43
CA ILE A 576 17.50 -19.17 -20.03
C ILE A 576 19.00 -19.47 -20.01
N LYS A 577 19.79 -18.98 -20.97
CA LYS A 577 21.26 -19.14 -21.01
C LYS A 577 21.94 -18.46 -19.80
N ASN A 578 21.37 -17.39 -19.28
CA ASN A 578 21.98 -16.60 -18.20
C ASN A 578 21.94 -17.33 -16.84
N ASP A 579 23.08 -17.43 -16.17
CA ASP A 579 23.21 -18.15 -14.89
C ASP A 579 22.51 -17.44 -13.73
N LEU A 580 22.25 -16.14 -13.85
CA LEU A 580 21.50 -15.40 -12.85
C LEU A 580 20.02 -15.79 -12.76
N LEU A 581 19.48 -16.54 -13.75
CA LEU A 581 18.06 -16.90 -13.79
C LEU A 581 17.64 -17.77 -12.62
N VAL A 582 18.50 -18.72 -12.20
CA VAL A 582 18.15 -19.71 -11.18
C VAL A 582 18.19 -19.10 -9.79
N LYS A 583 17.13 -18.37 -9.44
CA LYS A 583 16.91 -17.79 -8.12
C LYS A 583 15.43 -17.84 -7.73
N PRO A 584 15.11 -18.01 -6.43
CA PRO A 584 13.73 -18.04 -5.96
C PRO A 584 12.88 -16.84 -6.40
N ASN A 585 13.45 -15.65 -6.42
CA ASN A 585 12.75 -14.41 -6.76
C ASN A 585 12.45 -14.27 -8.27
N HIS A 586 13.11 -15.04 -9.13
CA HIS A 586 12.90 -14.99 -10.59
C HIS A 586 11.76 -15.90 -11.08
N ILE A 587 11.17 -16.73 -10.21
CA ILE A 587 10.06 -17.61 -10.59
C ILE A 587 8.87 -16.82 -11.16
N GLY A 588 8.56 -15.64 -10.63
CA GLY A 588 7.52 -14.77 -11.17
C GLY A 588 7.76 -14.36 -12.64
N ILE A 589 9.03 -14.23 -13.05
CA ILE A 589 9.42 -13.96 -14.44
C ILE A 589 9.25 -15.24 -15.26
N VAL A 590 9.75 -16.36 -14.76
CA VAL A 590 9.73 -17.68 -15.42
C VAL A 590 8.29 -18.14 -15.70
N ASN A 591 7.38 -17.95 -14.76
CA ASN A 591 5.97 -18.32 -14.92
C ASN A 591 5.26 -17.58 -16.07
N SER A 592 5.85 -16.51 -16.60
CA SER A 592 5.33 -15.77 -17.74
C SER A 592 5.87 -16.23 -19.10
N PHE A 593 6.82 -17.15 -19.12
CA PHE A 593 7.40 -17.66 -20.36
C PHE A 593 6.35 -18.44 -21.15
N PRO A 594 6.43 -18.46 -22.50
CA PRO A 594 5.60 -19.31 -23.33
C PRO A 594 5.72 -20.78 -22.91
N GLU A 595 4.64 -21.53 -23.06
CA GLU A 595 4.58 -22.94 -22.66
C GLU A 595 5.68 -23.78 -23.31
N SER A 596 6.08 -23.43 -24.55
CA SER A 596 7.18 -24.08 -25.27
C SER A 596 8.55 -23.99 -24.56
N TYR A 597 8.74 -23.08 -23.64
CA TYR A 597 9.98 -22.94 -22.85
C TYR A 597 9.90 -23.60 -21.47
N ARG A 598 8.72 -24.02 -21.04
CA ARG A 598 8.47 -24.47 -19.67
C ARG A 598 9.36 -25.62 -19.23
N ASP A 599 9.44 -26.68 -20.05
CA ASP A 599 10.25 -27.86 -19.73
C ASP A 599 11.75 -27.54 -19.71
N LEU A 600 12.19 -26.67 -20.63
CA LEU A 600 13.60 -26.27 -20.71
C LEU A 600 14.03 -25.49 -19.47
N VAL A 601 13.16 -24.57 -19.00
CA VAL A 601 13.42 -23.79 -17.80
C VAL A 601 13.37 -24.68 -16.56
N ALA A 602 12.36 -25.55 -16.44
CA ALA A 602 12.24 -26.48 -15.33
C ALA A 602 13.48 -27.39 -15.23
N LEU A 603 13.96 -27.88 -16.37
CA LEU A 603 15.19 -28.70 -16.42
C LEU A 603 16.42 -27.88 -15.97
N LYS A 604 16.58 -26.63 -16.40
CA LYS A 604 17.67 -25.76 -15.93
C LYS A 604 17.63 -25.56 -14.42
N PHE A 605 16.45 -25.26 -13.86
CA PHE A 605 16.30 -25.11 -12.40
C PHE A 605 16.62 -26.43 -11.69
N PHE A 606 16.12 -27.54 -12.18
CA PHE A 606 16.39 -28.85 -11.61
C PHE A 606 17.90 -29.16 -11.59
N GLU A 607 18.59 -29.06 -12.71
CA GLU A 607 20.03 -29.38 -12.79
C GLU A 607 20.88 -28.46 -11.89
N SER A 608 20.46 -27.22 -11.71
CA SER A 608 21.18 -26.25 -10.85
C SER A 608 20.90 -26.44 -9.36
N LEU A 609 19.73 -26.96 -8.99
CA LEU A 609 19.29 -27.03 -7.60
C LEU A 609 19.26 -28.44 -7.01
N LYS A 610 19.38 -29.51 -7.80
CA LYS A 610 19.26 -30.89 -7.31
C LYS A 610 20.18 -31.24 -6.15
N ASP A 611 21.34 -30.60 -6.07
CA ASP A 611 22.35 -30.79 -5.01
C ASP A 611 22.42 -29.56 -4.08
N ALA A 612 21.47 -28.61 -4.15
CA ALA A 612 21.48 -27.37 -3.40
C ALA A 612 20.89 -27.54 -1.98
N ASN A 613 21.27 -26.64 -1.08
CA ASN A 613 20.71 -26.59 0.27
C ASN A 613 19.24 -26.13 0.25
N ASN A 614 18.49 -26.46 1.31
CA ASN A 614 17.06 -26.15 1.42
C ASN A 614 16.72 -24.67 1.33
N ASP A 615 17.64 -23.77 1.70
CA ASP A 615 17.44 -22.31 1.64
C ASP A 615 17.31 -21.75 0.22
N GLN A 616 17.72 -22.52 -0.79
CA GLN A 616 17.58 -22.15 -2.21
C GLN A 616 16.26 -22.61 -2.84
N TRP A 617 15.44 -23.34 -2.09
CA TRP A 617 14.14 -23.85 -2.54
C TRP A 617 13.00 -22.98 -2.04
N ASN A 618 11.95 -22.92 -2.84
CA ASN A 618 10.66 -22.38 -2.43
C ASN A 618 9.51 -23.16 -3.09
N ASN A 619 8.28 -22.87 -2.68
CA ASN A 619 7.10 -23.57 -3.17
C ASN A 619 6.90 -23.40 -4.68
N ASP A 620 7.23 -22.25 -5.25
CA ASP A 620 7.07 -21.96 -6.67
C ASP A 620 8.07 -22.76 -7.53
N ILE A 621 9.31 -22.94 -7.05
CA ILE A 621 10.31 -23.80 -7.70
C ILE A 621 9.84 -25.25 -7.71
N ILE A 622 9.35 -25.76 -6.58
CA ILE A 622 8.82 -27.13 -6.48
C ILE A 622 7.69 -27.32 -7.49
N THR A 623 6.79 -26.37 -7.59
CA THR A 623 5.68 -26.38 -8.56
C THR A 623 6.17 -26.31 -10.01
N LEU A 624 7.20 -25.48 -10.32
CA LEU A 624 7.80 -25.43 -11.65
C LEU A 624 8.34 -26.80 -12.07
N LEU A 625 9.00 -27.51 -11.14
CA LEU A 625 9.61 -28.82 -11.41
C LEU A 625 8.60 -29.95 -11.61
N SER A 626 7.31 -29.70 -11.49
CA SER A 626 6.25 -30.68 -11.78
C SER A 626 6.26 -31.19 -13.23
N SER A 627 6.87 -30.43 -14.17
CA SER A 627 7.04 -30.87 -15.56
C SER A 627 8.27 -31.77 -15.78
N VAL A 628 9.17 -31.85 -14.80
CA VAL A 628 10.34 -32.75 -14.85
C VAL A 628 9.92 -34.16 -14.44
N ASP A 629 10.54 -35.19 -15.05
CA ASP A 629 10.26 -36.60 -14.74
C ASP A 629 10.21 -36.86 -13.23
N TYR A 630 9.07 -37.34 -12.73
CA TYR A 630 8.81 -37.62 -11.33
C TYR A 630 9.83 -38.57 -10.68
N LYS A 631 10.42 -39.47 -11.44
CA LYS A 631 11.48 -40.36 -10.95
C LYS A 631 12.72 -39.61 -10.50
N ARG A 632 12.95 -38.42 -11.06
CA ARG A 632 14.07 -37.53 -10.70
C ARG A 632 13.71 -36.57 -9.57
N THR A 633 12.50 -36.03 -9.56
CA THR A 633 12.08 -34.99 -8.61
C THR A 633 11.55 -35.55 -7.29
N HIS A 634 10.82 -36.67 -7.30
CA HIS A 634 10.19 -37.22 -6.09
C HIS A 634 11.19 -37.58 -4.96
N PRO A 635 12.40 -38.15 -5.24
CA PRO A 635 13.39 -38.35 -4.17
C PRO A 635 13.78 -37.05 -3.46
N ILE A 636 13.92 -35.93 -4.22
CA ILE A 636 14.24 -34.62 -3.69
C ILE A 636 13.04 -34.05 -2.90
N PHE A 637 11.83 -34.19 -3.44
CA PHE A 637 10.63 -33.69 -2.77
C PHE A 637 10.36 -34.40 -1.43
N ARG A 638 10.71 -35.69 -1.28
CA ARG A 638 10.65 -36.40 0.00
C ARG A 638 11.60 -35.81 1.03
N GLU A 639 12.82 -35.44 0.63
CA GLU A 639 13.76 -34.77 1.53
C GLU A 639 13.30 -33.36 1.90
N LEU A 640 12.87 -32.59 0.90
CA LEU A 640 12.35 -31.24 1.13
C LEU A 640 11.04 -31.22 1.97
N ALA A 641 10.23 -32.29 1.90
CA ALA A 641 9.02 -32.40 2.71
C ALA A 641 9.30 -32.46 4.23
N LYS A 642 10.55 -32.68 4.65
CA LYS A 642 10.98 -32.58 6.04
C LYS A 642 11.07 -31.14 6.52
N ASP A 643 11.20 -30.18 5.59
CA ASP A 643 11.14 -28.75 5.90
C ASP A 643 9.65 -28.34 6.02
N PRO A 644 9.19 -27.86 7.20
CA PRO A 644 7.79 -27.48 7.40
C PRO A 644 7.28 -26.42 6.43
N LEU A 645 8.16 -25.58 5.86
CA LEU A 645 7.81 -24.52 4.91
C LEU A 645 7.58 -25.04 3.50
N LEU A 646 8.20 -26.15 3.12
CA LEU A 646 8.14 -26.75 1.80
C LEU A 646 7.24 -27.99 1.77
N SER A 647 6.98 -28.56 2.95
CA SER A 647 6.29 -29.84 3.14
C SER A 647 4.96 -29.92 2.37
N LYS A 648 4.10 -28.92 2.52
CA LYS A 648 2.79 -28.91 1.89
C LYS A 648 2.87 -29.02 0.37
N THR A 649 3.71 -28.20 -0.27
CA THR A 649 3.87 -28.20 -1.73
C THR A 649 4.51 -29.49 -2.22
N CYS A 650 5.53 -30.00 -1.51
CA CYS A 650 6.12 -31.30 -1.83
C CYS A 650 5.11 -32.43 -1.77
N ILE A 651 4.26 -32.45 -0.74
CA ILE A 651 3.20 -33.48 -0.61
C ILE A 651 2.18 -33.36 -1.75
N ILE A 652 1.81 -32.14 -2.16
CA ILE A 652 0.92 -31.93 -3.31
C ILE A 652 1.53 -32.49 -4.60
N GLU A 653 2.82 -32.26 -4.83
CA GLU A 653 3.50 -32.80 -6.01
C GLU A 653 3.64 -34.32 -5.96
N LEU A 654 4.03 -34.89 -4.81
CA LEU A 654 4.08 -36.35 -4.61
C LEU A 654 2.70 -36.98 -4.81
N ALA A 655 1.62 -36.32 -4.44
CA ALA A 655 0.25 -36.81 -4.60
C ALA A 655 -0.24 -36.89 -6.07
N LYS A 656 0.52 -36.37 -7.04
CA LYS A 656 0.19 -36.55 -8.47
C LYS A 656 0.49 -37.96 -8.96
N MET A 657 1.49 -38.62 -8.34
CA MET A 657 1.89 -40.01 -8.63
C MET A 657 2.15 -40.73 -7.30
N PRO A 658 1.09 -41.00 -6.49
CA PRO A 658 1.25 -41.45 -5.13
C PRO A 658 1.75 -42.88 -5.04
N ILE A 659 2.69 -43.13 -4.15
CA ILE A 659 3.20 -44.46 -3.85
C ILE A 659 3.17 -44.73 -2.34
N ASP A 660 3.21 -46.00 -1.92
CA ASP A 660 3.10 -46.39 -0.52
C ASP A 660 4.22 -45.81 0.38
N GLN A 661 5.41 -45.56 -0.18
CA GLN A 661 6.51 -44.92 0.53
C GLN A 661 6.17 -43.51 1.05
N ASP A 662 5.22 -42.80 0.40
CA ASP A 662 4.81 -41.42 0.73
C ASP A 662 3.60 -41.38 1.67
N ARG A 663 3.05 -42.54 2.07
CA ARG A 663 1.84 -42.67 2.90
C ARG A 663 1.88 -41.80 4.16
N SER A 664 2.98 -41.84 4.91
CA SER A 664 3.12 -41.09 6.16
C SER A 664 3.02 -39.56 5.94
N LEU A 665 3.47 -39.07 4.79
CA LEU A 665 3.37 -37.65 4.41
C LEU A 665 1.90 -37.29 4.12
N PHE A 666 1.17 -38.15 3.39
CA PHE A 666 -0.26 -37.91 3.13
C PHE A 666 -1.09 -37.94 4.41
N VAL A 667 -0.78 -38.89 5.32
CA VAL A 667 -1.44 -38.96 6.64
C VAL A 667 -1.20 -37.69 7.46
N SER A 668 0.03 -37.18 7.46
CA SER A 668 0.36 -35.92 8.14
C SER A 668 -0.42 -34.74 7.59
N GLY A 669 -0.67 -34.72 6.28
CA GLY A 669 -1.44 -33.67 5.59
C GLY A 669 -2.92 -33.63 5.99
N LEU A 670 -3.47 -34.74 6.52
CA LEU A 670 -4.85 -34.77 7.01
C LEU A 670 -5.07 -33.87 8.23
N GLY A 671 -4.04 -33.56 9.01
CA GLY A 671 -4.07 -32.61 10.13
C GLY A 671 -4.05 -31.15 9.76
N SER A 672 -3.99 -30.81 8.46
CA SER A 672 -3.94 -29.41 8.00
C SER A 672 -5.30 -28.71 8.16
N ALA A 673 -5.28 -27.40 8.42
CA ALA A 673 -6.47 -26.55 8.37
C ALA A 673 -6.98 -26.31 6.93
N ASP A 674 -6.17 -26.59 5.90
CA ASP A 674 -6.53 -26.41 4.49
C ASP A 674 -7.29 -27.60 3.95
N LYS A 675 -8.61 -27.43 3.77
CA LYS A 675 -9.51 -28.46 3.25
C LYS A 675 -9.16 -28.95 1.84
N ASN A 676 -8.61 -28.11 0.98
CA ASN A 676 -8.21 -28.54 -0.36
C ASN A 676 -6.97 -29.44 -0.30
N PHE A 677 -6.01 -29.09 0.54
CA PHE A 677 -4.85 -29.94 0.78
C PHE A 677 -5.23 -31.28 1.42
N GLN A 678 -6.15 -31.28 2.39
CA GLN A 678 -6.72 -32.52 2.93
C GLN A 678 -7.34 -33.42 1.84
N LYS A 679 -8.13 -32.82 0.91
CA LYS A 679 -8.73 -33.55 -0.24
C LYS A 679 -7.66 -34.22 -1.12
N ILE A 680 -6.56 -33.52 -1.39
CA ILE A 680 -5.45 -34.06 -2.19
C ILE A 680 -4.82 -35.27 -1.46
N CYS A 681 -4.57 -35.16 -0.17
CA CYS A 681 -4.02 -36.23 0.65
C CYS A 681 -4.96 -37.45 0.71
N ILE A 682 -6.28 -37.25 0.89
CA ILE A 682 -7.27 -38.29 0.88
C ILE A 682 -7.30 -39.02 -0.48
N ARG A 683 -7.27 -38.27 -1.59
CA ARG A 683 -7.21 -38.88 -2.92
C ARG A 683 -5.97 -39.76 -3.08
N ALA A 684 -4.79 -39.22 -2.70
CA ALA A 684 -3.54 -39.98 -2.78
C ALA A 684 -3.57 -41.28 -1.95
N LEU A 685 -4.06 -41.20 -0.71
CA LEU A 685 -4.28 -42.39 0.15
C LEU A 685 -5.27 -43.38 -0.46
N SER A 686 -6.32 -42.88 -1.12
CA SER A 686 -7.32 -43.74 -1.80
C SER A 686 -6.70 -44.47 -3.01
N GLU A 687 -5.79 -43.83 -3.75
CA GLU A 687 -5.09 -44.44 -4.90
C GLU A 687 -4.12 -45.53 -4.47
N ILE A 688 -3.32 -45.29 -3.43
CA ILE A 688 -2.38 -46.34 -2.92
C ILE A 688 -3.06 -47.43 -2.10
N GLY A 689 -4.32 -47.25 -1.74
CA GLY A 689 -5.11 -48.22 -1.00
C GLY A 689 -5.01 -48.07 0.53
N PRO A 690 -5.95 -48.74 1.27
CA PRO A 690 -6.05 -48.63 2.72
C PRO A 690 -4.88 -49.27 3.46
N SER A 691 -4.45 -48.67 4.56
CA SER A 691 -3.55 -49.27 5.55
C SER A 691 -4.34 -49.84 6.71
N ARG A 692 -3.77 -50.83 7.38
CA ARG A 692 -4.32 -51.38 8.65
C ARG A 692 -3.83 -50.58 9.87
N GLU A 693 -3.08 -49.52 9.69
CA GLU A 693 -2.52 -48.77 10.79
C GLU A 693 -3.57 -47.85 11.46
N LEU A 694 -3.67 -47.93 12.77
CA LEU A 694 -4.62 -47.19 13.58
C LEU A 694 -4.47 -45.69 13.43
N ASN A 695 -3.26 -45.15 13.21
CA ASN A 695 -2.99 -43.72 13.09
C ASN A 695 -3.64 -43.09 11.85
N GLU A 696 -3.76 -43.81 10.76
CA GLU A 696 -4.42 -43.36 9.53
C GLU A 696 -5.93 -43.24 9.75
N LEU A 697 -6.53 -44.23 10.41
CA LEU A 697 -7.94 -44.17 10.82
C LEU A 697 -8.24 -43.02 11.77
N LEU A 698 -7.39 -42.82 12.76
CA LEU A 698 -7.53 -41.74 13.73
C LEU A 698 -7.47 -40.36 13.08
N ALA A 699 -6.53 -40.13 12.15
CA ALA A 699 -6.39 -38.87 11.42
C ALA A 699 -7.64 -38.59 10.57
N LEU A 700 -8.22 -39.62 9.94
CA LEU A 700 -9.44 -39.50 9.14
C LEU A 700 -10.67 -39.13 9.97
N PHE A 701 -10.81 -39.71 11.15
CA PHE A 701 -11.96 -39.44 12.02
C PHE A 701 -11.88 -38.09 12.75
N ARG A 702 -10.69 -37.54 12.96
CA ARG A 702 -10.47 -36.17 13.46
C ARG A 702 -10.91 -35.11 12.46
N MET A 703 -11.07 -35.48 11.20
CA MET A 703 -11.55 -34.51 10.19
C MET A 703 -13.05 -34.27 10.36
N SER A 704 -13.43 -33.05 10.62
CA SER A 704 -14.83 -32.63 10.82
C SER A 704 -15.72 -32.75 9.57
N ASP A 705 -15.15 -33.06 8.40
CA ASP A 705 -15.82 -33.05 7.10
C ASP A 705 -16.02 -34.50 6.63
N SER A 706 -17.23 -35.06 6.91
CA SER A 706 -17.56 -36.46 6.63
C SER A 706 -17.61 -36.79 5.14
N GLU A 707 -17.96 -35.84 4.26
CA GLU A 707 -18.06 -36.10 2.83
C GLU A 707 -16.71 -36.44 2.19
N LEU A 708 -15.63 -35.89 2.76
CA LEU A 708 -14.27 -36.06 2.24
C LEU A 708 -13.62 -37.38 2.69
N SER A 709 -13.96 -37.88 3.87
CA SER A 709 -13.39 -39.10 4.44
C SER A 709 -14.18 -40.36 4.08
N LEU A 710 -15.47 -40.23 3.74
CA LEU A 710 -16.34 -41.34 3.40
C LEU A 710 -15.81 -42.31 2.34
N PRO A 711 -15.21 -41.85 1.19
CA PRO A 711 -14.70 -42.76 0.18
C PRO A 711 -13.56 -43.69 0.70
N LEU A 712 -12.69 -43.11 1.55
CA LEU A 712 -11.58 -43.90 2.12
C LEU A 712 -12.07 -44.83 3.23
N ILE A 713 -13.01 -44.35 4.08
CA ILE A 713 -13.64 -45.17 5.09
C ILE A 713 -14.43 -46.32 4.46
N SER A 714 -15.20 -46.07 3.42
CA SER A 714 -15.93 -47.12 2.65
C SER A 714 -14.98 -48.17 2.07
N LYS A 715 -13.80 -47.73 1.58
CA LYS A 715 -12.79 -48.67 1.06
C LYS A 715 -12.14 -49.50 2.18
N LEU A 716 -11.93 -48.94 3.37
CA LEU A 716 -11.43 -49.61 4.55
C LEU A 716 -12.43 -50.65 5.07
N LEU A 717 -13.73 -50.33 5.05
CA LEU A 717 -14.80 -51.23 5.47
C LEU A 717 -15.16 -52.26 4.40
N GLY A 718 -14.66 -52.14 3.17
CA GLY A 718 -14.99 -53.02 2.05
C GLY A 718 -16.43 -52.88 1.52
N ARG A 719 -17.14 -51.79 1.92
CA ARG A 719 -18.50 -51.49 1.48
C ARG A 719 -18.76 -49.97 1.59
N GLU A 720 -19.73 -49.45 0.87
CA GLU A 720 -20.18 -48.09 1.05
C GLU A 720 -20.68 -47.88 2.51
N ALA A 721 -20.21 -46.83 3.15
CA ALA A 721 -20.55 -46.47 4.50
C ALA A 721 -20.96 -45.01 4.57
N ASN A 722 -21.99 -44.70 5.38
CA ASN A 722 -22.29 -43.31 5.74
C ASN A 722 -21.56 -42.90 7.04
N LYS A 723 -21.68 -41.63 7.42
CA LYS A 723 -20.94 -41.06 8.56
C LYS A 723 -21.33 -41.78 9.89
N GLU A 724 -22.61 -42.08 10.08
CA GLU A 724 -23.11 -42.70 11.30
C GLU A 724 -22.55 -44.09 11.45
N GLU A 725 -22.61 -44.90 10.40
CA GLU A 725 -22.05 -46.27 10.38
C GLU A 725 -20.53 -46.28 10.62
N ALA A 726 -19.81 -45.29 10.13
CA ALA A 726 -18.38 -45.16 10.37
C ALA A 726 -18.06 -44.81 11.83
N ILE A 727 -18.86 -43.91 12.46
CA ILE A 727 -18.75 -43.55 13.88
C ILE A 727 -19.13 -44.76 14.76
N ASP A 728 -20.19 -45.47 14.43
CA ASP A 728 -20.64 -46.63 15.20
C ASP A 728 -19.62 -47.76 15.09
N TRP A 729 -19.09 -48.02 13.91
CA TRP A 729 -17.99 -48.97 13.75
C TRP A 729 -16.75 -48.59 14.59
N LEU A 730 -16.43 -47.29 14.70
CA LEU A 730 -15.34 -46.83 15.53
C LEU A 730 -15.64 -47.01 17.02
N LYS A 731 -16.85 -46.74 17.47
CA LYS A 731 -17.30 -46.99 18.86
C LYS A 731 -17.20 -48.45 19.24
N ASP A 732 -17.60 -49.35 18.34
CA ASP A 732 -17.60 -50.79 18.58
C ASP A 732 -16.18 -51.37 18.63
N ASN A 733 -15.27 -50.90 17.79
CA ASN A 733 -13.90 -51.42 17.67
C ASN A 733 -12.86 -50.65 18.49
N TYR A 734 -13.06 -49.34 18.73
CA TYR A 734 -12.11 -48.46 19.40
C TYR A 734 -12.81 -47.39 20.30
N PRO A 735 -13.55 -47.78 21.35
CA PRO A 735 -14.44 -46.87 22.13
C PRO A 735 -13.71 -45.69 22.75
N LYS A 736 -12.53 -45.88 23.33
CA LYS A 736 -11.74 -44.78 23.94
C LYS A 736 -11.32 -43.67 22.94
N ILE A 737 -11.19 -44.05 21.69
CA ILE A 737 -10.79 -43.17 20.62
C ILE A 737 -12.02 -42.43 20.09
N ALA A 738 -13.15 -43.13 19.95
CA ALA A 738 -14.42 -42.53 19.57
C ALA A 738 -14.84 -41.42 20.56
N ASP A 739 -14.70 -41.67 21.85
CA ASP A 739 -15.02 -40.69 22.90
C ASP A 739 -14.12 -39.45 22.85
N SER A 740 -12.83 -39.62 22.53
CA SER A 740 -11.91 -38.44 22.38
C SER A 740 -12.25 -37.59 21.17
N ILE A 741 -12.63 -38.21 20.05
CA ILE A 741 -12.98 -37.50 18.80
C ILE A 741 -14.32 -36.80 18.95
N ILE A 742 -15.30 -37.40 19.58
CA ILE A 742 -16.64 -36.82 19.83
C ILE A 742 -16.55 -35.66 20.82
N SER A 743 -15.64 -35.73 21.79
CA SER A 743 -15.42 -34.63 22.75
C SER A 743 -14.67 -33.43 22.14
N GLU A 744 -13.78 -33.65 21.18
CA GLU A 744 -13.09 -32.57 20.44
C GLU A 744 -14.02 -31.83 19.45
N GLN A 745 -15.17 -32.41 19.04
CA GLN A 745 -16.13 -31.77 18.12
C GLN A 745 -17.14 -30.83 18.83
N LYS A 746 -17.16 -30.75 20.16
CA LYS A 746 -17.95 -29.73 20.86
C LYS A 746 -17.32 -28.35 20.64
N ASN A 747 -18.12 -27.44 20.09
CA ASN A 747 -17.77 -26.02 19.92
C ASN A 747 -17.06 -25.47 21.17
N ILE A 748 -15.75 -25.28 21.07
CA ILE A 748 -14.97 -24.64 22.12
C ILE A 748 -15.28 -23.16 22.00
N ASN A 749 -16.10 -22.63 22.89
CA ASN A 749 -16.26 -21.20 23.05
C ASN A 749 -14.99 -20.68 23.75
N ILE A 750 -14.04 -20.20 22.98
CA ILE A 750 -12.75 -19.68 23.48
C ILE A 750 -12.95 -18.24 23.89
N ASP A 751 -12.72 -17.94 25.16
CA ASP A 751 -12.55 -16.56 25.63
C ASP A 751 -11.16 -16.05 25.19
N TRP A 752 -11.13 -15.44 24.00
CA TRP A 752 -9.90 -14.89 23.42
C TRP A 752 -9.25 -13.85 24.30
N ASN A 753 -10.04 -13.01 25.02
CA ASN A 753 -9.52 -11.99 25.93
C ASN A 753 -8.73 -12.64 27.07
N GLN A 754 -9.28 -13.67 27.66
CA GLN A 754 -8.63 -14.41 28.74
C GLN A 754 -7.37 -15.14 28.23
N LEU A 755 -7.40 -15.70 27.02
CA LEU A 755 -6.22 -16.37 26.44
C LEU A 755 -5.10 -15.35 26.16
N PHE A 756 -5.41 -14.26 25.47
CA PHE A 756 -4.40 -13.26 25.08
C PHE A 756 -3.81 -12.54 26.29
N SER A 757 -4.55 -12.39 27.39
CA SER A 757 -4.00 -11.79 28.64
C SER A 757 -2.95 -12.65 29.32
N LYS A 758 -2.84 -13.94 29.03
CA LYS A 758 -1.86 -14.88 29.54
C LYS A 758 -0.60 -14.99 28.68
N VAL A 759 -0.64 -14.49 27.44
CA VAL A 759 0.48 -14.59 26.51
C VAL A 759 1.58 -13.59 26.89
N ASP A 760 2.78 -14.08 27.09
CA ASP A 760 3.96 -13.21 27.19
C ASP A 760 4.45 -12.81 25.80
N TRP A 761 3.92 -11.71 25.29
CA TRP A 761 4.24 -11.19 23.96
C TRP A 761 5.70 -10.72 23.81
N SER A 762 6.46 -10.63 24.89
CA SER A 762 7.87 -10.28 24.89
C SER A 762 8.80 -11.48 24.57
N GLN A 763 8.29 -12.69 24.67
CA GLN A 763 9.01 -13.95 24.52
C GLN A 763 8.47 -14.71 23.30
N GLY A 764 9.17 -14.63 22.18
CA GLY A 764 8.79 -15.36 20.97
C GLY A 764 9.98 -15.66 20.07
N ASP A 765 9.80 -16.60 19.16
CA ASP A 765 10.80 -17.02 18.19
C ASP A 765 10.30 -16.82 16.77
N GLU A 766 10.97 -15.97 15.99
CA GLU A 766 10.62 -15.63 14.61
C GLU A 766 10.56 -16.88 13.71
N LYS A 767 11.49 -17.82 13.86
CA LYS A 767 11.56 -19.00 12.98
C LYS A 767 10.39 -19.96 13.24
N ARG A 768 10.06 -20.20 14.52
CA ARG A 768 8.87 -21.01 14.86
C ARG A 768 7.60 -20.28 14.43
N GLY A 769 7.53 -18.96 14.62
CA GLY A 769 6.40 -18.15 14.18
C GLY A 769 6.18 -18.20 12.66
N ARG A 770 7.24 -18.21 11.86
CA ARG A 770 7.16 -18.40 10.41
C ARG A 770 6.55 -19.74 10.03
N ILE A 771 6.90 -20.82 10.74
CA ILE A 771 6.32 -22.13 10.51
C ILE A 771 4.81 -22.13 10.81
N ILE A 772 4.40 -21.53 11.94
CA ILE A 772 2.98 -21.41 12.31
C ILE A 772 2.23 -20.57 11.27
N PHE A 773 2.78 -19.46 10.81
CA PHE A 773 2.20 -18.60 9.79
C PHE A 773 1.92 -19.35 8.48
N SER A 774 2.86 -20.20 8.05
CA SER A 774 2.70 -21.07 6.89
C SER A 774 1.67 -22.18 7.14
N GLN A 775 1.75 -22.89 8.26
CA GLN A 775 0.83 -23.99 8.61
C GLN A 775 -0.62 -23.51 8.75
N ARG A 776 -0.83 -22.28 9.23
CA ARG A 776 -2.17 -21.66 9.33
C ARG A 776 -2.61 -20.98 8.04
N ALA A 777 -1.86 -21.18 6.94
CA ALA A 777 -2.14 -20.66 5.59
C ALA A 777 -2.22 -19.12 5.50
N CYS A 778 -1.67 -18.38 6.48
CA CYS A 778 -1.65 -16.91 6.48
C CYS A 778 -0.92 -16.36 5.25
N GLU A 779 0.21 -17.00 4.85
CA GLU A 779 1.02 -16.59 3.70
C GLU A 779 0.24 -16.63 2.38
N SER A 780 -0.72 -17.55 2.23
CA SER A 780 -1.53 -17.69 1.03
C SER A 780 -2.35 -16.44 0.72
N CYS A 781 -2.77 -15.71 1.76
CA CYS A 781 -3.58 -14.49 1.61
C CYS A 781 -2.78 -13.20 1.79
N HIS A 782 -1.68 -13.22 2.58
CA HIS A 782 -0.95 -12.00 2.94
C HIS A 782 0.40 -11.85 2.24
N LEU A 783 1.05 -12.96 1.85
CA LEU A 783 2.37 -12.94 1.19
C LEU A 783 2.34 -13.53 -0.22
N SER A 784 1.20 -14.05 -0.69
CA SER A 784 1.09 -14.58 -2.05
C SER A 784 1.19 -13.45 -3.08
N THR A 785 1.63 -13.81 -4.28
CA THR A 785 1.69 -12.93 -5.45
C THR A 785 0.35 -12.29 -5.79
N ASN A 786 -0.75 -12.94 -5.41
CA ASN A 786 -2.14 -12.50 -5.59
C ASN A 786 -2.84 -12.22 -4.26
N ALA A 787 -2.17 -11.57 -3.32
CA ALA A 787 -2.65 -11.33 -1.97
C ALA A 787 -4.13 -10.90 -1.91
N LEU A 788 -4.95 -11.69 -1.21
CA LEU A 788 -6.34 -11.37 -0.90
C LEU A 788 -6.45 -10.44 0.29
N GLY A 789 -5.57 -10.67 1.28
CA GLY A 789 -5.49 -9.90 2.51
C GLY A 789 -4.64 -8.63 2.37
N PRO A 790 -4.62 -7.79 3.41
CA PRO A 790 -3.78 -6.60 3.48
C PRO A 790 -2.28 -6.95 3.54
N ASP A 791 -1.44 -6.02 3.06
CA ASP A 791 -0.01 -6.04 3.31
C ASP A 791 0.24 -5.89 4.83
N LEU A 792 0.98 -6.80 5.42
CA LEU A 792 1.28 -6.84 6.85
C LEU A 792 2.48 -5.97 7.24
N SER A 793 3.13 -5.29 6.29
CA SER A 793 4.28 -4.42 6.59
C SER A 793 3.92 -3.38 7.66
N GLY A 794 4.71 -3.37 8.75
CA GLY A 794 4.52 -2.46 9.85
C GLY A 794 3.27 -2.71 10.72
N VAL A 795 2.52 -3.79 10.51
CA VAL A 795 1.29 -4.06 11.28
C VAL A 795 1.52 -4.12 12.79
N ALA A 796 2.63 -4.73 13.23
CA ALA A 796 2.98 -4.81 14.65
C ALA A 796 3.49 -3.47 15.25
N LYS A 797 3.71 -2.44 14.44
CA LYS A 797 3.99 -1.08 14.93
C LYS A 797 2.72 -0.31 15.24
N ARG A 798 1.71 -0.45 14.39
CA ARG A 798 0.43 0.26 14.56
C ARG A 798 -0.58 -0.46 15.45
N LEU A 799 -0.61 -1.79 15.44
CA LEU A 799 -1.50 -2.58 16.29
C LEU A 799 -0.77 -3.14 17.51
N SER A 800 -1.45 -3.13 18.66
CA SER A 800 -0.97 -3.90 19.80
C SER A 800 -1.06 -5.41 19.49
N PRO A 801 -0.29 -6.29 20.18
CA PRO A 801 -0.45 -7.73 20.03
C PRO A 801 -1.90 -8.18 20.22
N ASN A 802 -2.60 -7.64 21.21
CA ASN A 802 -4.00 -7.96 21.48
C ASN A 802 -4.92 -7.55 20.33
N ASP A 803 -4.82 -6.31 19.81
CA ASP A 803 -5.64 -5.83 18.69
C ASP A 803 -5.40 -6.67 17.43
N LEU A 804 -4.12 -6.98 17.16
CA LEU A 804 -3.75 -7.80 16.01
C LEU A 804 -4.37 -9.21 16.12
N PHE A 805 -4.22 -9.87 17.27
CA PHE A 805 -4.74 -11.23 17.45
C PHE A 805 -6.26 -11.27 17.59
N HIS A 806 -6.89 -10.22 18.12
CA HIS A 806 -8.36 -10.05 18.04
C HIS A 806 -8.86 -9.97 16.61
N SER A 807 -8.16 -9.23 15.74
CA SER A 807 -8.52 -9.14 14.31
C SER A 807 -8.37 -10.49 13.58
N ILE A 808 -7.47 -11.38 14.03
CA ILE A 808 -7.33 -12.74 13.51
C ILE A 808 -8.40 -13.68 14.06
N ALA A 809 -8.71 -13.56 15.35
CA ALA A 809 -9.69 -14.41 16.04
C ALA A 809 -11.12 -14.09 15.57
N ASN A 810 -11.43 -12.80 15.35
CA ASN A 810 -12.77 -12.30 15.00
C ASN A 810 -12.71 -11.49 13.68
N PRO A 811 -12.40 -12.11 12.53
CA PRO A 811 -12.13 -11.40 11.28
C PRO A 811 -13.35 -10.67 10.69
N ASN A 812 -14.54 -10.89 11.25
CA ASN A 812 -15.80 -10.26 10.82
C ASN A 812 -16.12 -8.96 11.54
N ASP A 813 -15.48 -8.66 12.67
CA ASP A 813 -15.82 -7.51 13.51
C ASP A 813 -15.55 -6.18 12.81
N ASN A 814 -14.44 -6.07 12.09
CA ASN A 814 -14.07 -4.84 11.38
C ASN A 814 -13.32 -5.14 10.08
N VAL A 815 -14.07 -5.27 8.97
CA VAL A 815 -13.47 -5.47 7.64
C VAL A 815 -13.31 -4.12 6.94
N PRO A 816 -12.06 -3.67 6.68
CA PRO A 816 -11.83 -2.42 5.96
C PRO A 816 -12.47 -2.45 4.58
N PRO A 817 -13.04 -1.34 4.08
CA PRO A 817 -13.75 -1.30 2.79
C PRO A 817 -12.94 -1.83 1.61
N ALA A 818 -11.63 -1.53 1.57
CA ALA A 818 -10.73 -1.99 0.51
C ALA A 818 -10.54 -3.52 0.45
N TYR A 819 -10.88 -4.24 1.54
CA TYR A 819 -10.74 -5.69 1.65
C TYR A 819 -12.07 -6.44 1.74
N ARG A 820 -13.19 -5.72 1.63
CA ARG A 820 -14.51 -6.34 1.52
C ARG A 820 -14.63 -7.11 0.21
N ALA A 821 -15.23 -8.28 0.29
CA ALA A 821 -15.61 -9.01 -0.91
C ALA A 821 -16.87 -8.40 -1.54
N THR A 822 -17.08 -8.70 -2.80
CA THR A 822 -18.30 -8.40 -3.54
C THR A 822 -18.93 -9.69 -4.02
N ALA A 823 -20.23 -9.82 -3.82
CA ALA A 823 -21.02 -10.89 -4.41
C ALA A 823 -21.57 -10.43 -5.76
N PHE A 824 -21.24 -11.15 -6.81
CA PHE A 824 -21.75 -10.95 -8.17
C PHE A 824 -22.82 -11.99 -8.44
N THR A 825 -23.99 -11.56 -8.89
CA THR A 825 -25.00 -12.45 -9.48
C THR A 825 -24.90 -12.29 -10.99
N MET A 826 -24.59 -13.38 -11.68
CA MET A 826 -24.49 -13.40 -13.12
C MET A 826 -25.88 -13.53 -13.76
N LYS A 827 -26.03 -13.17 -15.03
CA LYS A 827 -27.32 -13.29 -15.78
C LYS A 827 -27.79 -14.73 -15.92
N ASP A 828 -26.87 -15.70 -15.86
CA ASP A 828 -27.19 -17.14 -15.85
C ASP A 828 -27.64 -17.67 -14.48
N GLY A 829 -27.74 -16.78 -13.46
CA GLY A 829 -28.12 -17.12 -12.10
C GLY A 829 -26.96 -17.59 -11.22
N THR A 830 -25.75 -17.80 -11.75
CA THR A 830 -24.59 -18.20 -10.94
C THR A 830 -24.14 -17.07 -10.01
N LYS A 831 -23.64 -17.43 -8.83
CA LYS A 831 -23.08 -16.46 -7.87
C LYS A 831 -21.57 -16.63 -7.80
N LYS A 832 -20.87 -15.51 -7.82
CA LYS A 832 -19.42 -15.43 -7.62
C LYS A 832 -19.15 -14.46 -6.49
N VAL A 833 -18.27 -14.84 -5.55
CA VAL A 833 -17.86 -13.96 -4.44
C VAL A 833 -16.35 -13.82 -4.48
N GLY A 834 -15.88 -12.60 -4.30
CA GLY A 834 -14.46 -12.33 -4.25
C GLY A 834 -14.14 -10.85 -4.11
N ARG A 835 -12.87 -10.54 -3.89
CA ARG A 835 -12.40 -9.16 -3.82
C ARG A 835 -12.14 -8.63 -5.23
N ILE A 836 -12.66 -7.44 -5.51
CA ILE A 836 -12.37 -6.75 -6.77
C ILE A 836 -10.89 -6.37 -6.77
N ALA A 837 -10.14 -6.90 -7.73
CA ALA A 837 -8.75 -6.53 -7.95
C ALA A 837 -8.67 -5.20 -8.71
N PHE A 838 -9.40 -5.10 -9.83
CA PHE A 838 -9.56 -3.86 -10.57
C PHE A 838 -10.74 -3.96 -11.55
N TYR A 839 -11.23 -2.80 -12.00
CA TYR A 839 -12.19 -2.70 -13.10
C TYR A 839 -11.44 -2.55 -14.42
N SER A 840 -11.75 -3.38 -15.41
CA SER A 840 -11.32 -3.20 -16.80
C SER A 840 -12.40 -2.41 -17.58
N ALA A 841 -12.09 -1.99 -18.82
CA ALA A 841 -13.02 -1.21 -19.65
C ALA A 841 -14.32 -1.93 -19.96
N ASP A 842 -14.35 -3.24 -19.88
CA ASP A 842 -15.41 -4.13 -20.31
C ASP A 842 -15.77 -5.23 -19.29
N GLY A 843 -15.24 -5.12 -18.06
CA GLY A 843 -15.50 -6.11 -17.02
C GLY A 843 -14.78 -5.85 -15.71
N VAL A 844 -14.82 -6.82 -14.83
CA VAL A 844 -14.23 -6.78 -13.49
C VAL A 844 -13.31 -7.96 -13.29
N ILE A 845 -12.12 -7.71 -12.79
CA ILE A 845 -11.18 -8.76 -12.37
C ILE A 845 -11.39 -9.00 -10.88
N VAL A 846 -11.77 -10.22 -10.53
CA VAL A 846 -12.16 -10.60 -9.18
C VAL A 846 -11.27 -11.71 -8.67
N ARG A 847 -10.72 -11.54 -7.47
CA ARG A 847 -9.98 -12.58 -6.75
C ARG A 847 -10.95 -13.38 -5.89
N THR A 848 -11.10 -14.65 -6.23
CA THR A 848 -12.03 -15.57 -5.56
C THR A 848 -11.34 -16.55 -4.61
N GLY A 849 -10.03 -16.52 -4.55
CA GLY A 849 -9.17 -17.35 -3.70
C GLY A 849 -7.72 -16.89 -3.75
N PRO A 850 -6.83 -17.45 -2.91
CA PRO A 850 -5.42 -17.03 -2.82
C PRO A 850 -4.68 -17.04 -4.17
N GLU A 851 -5.01 -18.01 -5.05
CA GLU A 851 -4.37 -18.16 -6.36
C GLU A 851 -5.38 -18.07 -7.51
N LYS A 852 -6.63 -17.76 -7.21
CA LYS A 852 -7.72 -17.78 -8.19
C LYS A 852 -8.23 -16.39 -8.49
N THR A 853 -7.87 -15.90 -9.67
CA THR A 853 -8.42 -14.69 -10.26
C THR A 853 -9.33 -15.07 -11.41
N ILE A 854 -10.50 -14.46 -11.47
CA ILE A 854 -11.46 -14.60 -12.57
C ILE A 854 -11.77 -13.24 -13.17
N ARG A 855 -12.04 -13.22 -14.46
CA ARG A 855 -12.62 -12.09 -15.17
C ARG A 855 -14.12 -12.29 -15.28
N LEU A 856 -14.88 -11.26 -14.95
CA LEU A 856 -16.31 -11.18 -15.15
C LEU A 856 -16.59 -10.07 -16.17
N ASP A 857 -17.18 -10.40 -17.32
CA ASP A 857 -17.56 -9.39 -18.30
C ASP A 857 -18.76 -8.60 -17.79
N GLU A 858 -18.71 -7.28 -17.91
CA GLU A 858 -19.76 -6.37 -17.39
C GLU A 858 -21.13 -6.71 -17.96
N LYS A 859 -21.19 -7.09 -19.24
CA LYS A 859 -22.42 -7.52 -19.93
C LYS A 859 -23.09 -8.74 -19.30
N ASP A 860 -22.34 -9.60 -18.57
CA ASP A 860 -22.85 -10.86 -18.00
C ASP A 860 -23.20 -10.71 -16.50
N ILE A 861 -22.88 -9.57 -15.89
CA ILE A 861 -23.23 -9.26 -14.50
C ILE A 861 -24.67 -8.74 -14.45
N ALA A 862 -25.54 -9.43 -13.68
CA ALA A 862 -26.91 -8.97 -13.42
C ALA A 862 -26.98 -8.03 -12.22
N ASN A 863 -26.21 -8.31 -11.17
CA ASN A 863 -26.16 -7.49 -9.94
C ASN A 863 -24.82 -7.69 -9.21
N GLN A 864 -24.41 -6.65 -8.49
CA GLN A 864 -23.28 -6.71 -7.55
C GLN A 864 -23.66 -6.08 -6.21
N LYS A 865 -23.20 -6.65 -5.12
CA LYS A 865 -23.50 -6.18 -3.75
C LYS A 865 -22.34 -6.52 -2.83
N ASP A 866 -22.10 -5.65 -1.84
CA ASP A 866 -21.10 -5.91 -0.82
C ASP A 866 -21.38 -7.22 -0.09
N TRP A 867 -20.34 -8.01 0.10
CA TRP A 867 -20.37 -9.23 0.88
C TRP A 867 -20.13 -8.90 2.36
N THR A 868 -20.95 -9.41 3.24
CA THR A 868 -21.00 -8.97 4.64
C THR A 868 -19.96 -9.62 5.55
N THR A 869 -19.36 -10.75 5.12
CA THR A 869 -18.37 -11.47 5.90
C THR A 869 -16.95 -11.30 5.34
N SER A 870 -15.96 -11.41 6.21
CA SER A 870 -14.56 -11.41 5.83
C SER A 870 -14.22 -12.61 4.94
N ILE A 871 -13.25 -12.43 4.02
CA ILE A 871 -12.65 -13.55 3.28
C ILE A 871 -11.69 -14.34 4.19
N MET A 872 -11.15 -13.70 5.24
CA MET A 872 -10.29 -14.34 6.22
C MET A 872 -11.11 -15.37 7.01
N PRO A 873 -10.71 -16.65 7.06
CA PRO A 873 -11.45 -17.68 7.79
C PRO A 873 -11.39 -17.43 9.29
N GLU A 874 -12.47 -17.78 10.00
CA GLU A 874 -12.46 -17.89 11.45
C GLU A 874 -11.69 -19.14 11.91
N GLY A 875 -11.26 -19.15 13.17
CA GLY A 875 -10.68 -20.33 13.81
C GLY A 875 -9.20 -20.59 13.52
N LEU A 876 -8.51 -19.69 12.82
CA LEU A 876 -7.08 -19.85 12.49
C LEU A 876 -6.16 -19.98 13.71
N LEU A 877 -6.56 -19.46 14.86
CA LEU A 877 -5.80 -19.53 16.12
C LEU A 877 -6.19 -20.72 17.02
N ILE A 878 -7.23 -21.47 16.68
CA ILE A 878 -7.71 -22.59 17.53
C ILE A 878 -6.60 -23.62 17.71
N GLY A 879 -6.38 -24.04 18.96
CA GLY A 879 -5.38 -25.05 19.33
C GLY A 879 -3.93 -24.55 19.38
N LEU A 880 -3.66 -23.26 19.18
CA LEU A 880 -2.35 -22.67 19.44
C LEU A 880 -2.16 -22.44 20.96
N THR A 881 -0.97 -22.75 21.45
CA THR A 881 -0.58 -22.47 22.83
C THR A 881 -0.18 -20.99 22.98
N GLU A 882 -0.09 -20.51 24.21
CA GLU A 882 0.39 -19.14 24.53
C GLU A 882 1.77 -18.85 23.90
N THR A 883 2.72 -19.81 23.97
CA THR A 883 4.03 -19.71 23.32
C THR A 883 3.94 -19.65 21.82
N GLN A 884 3.06 -20.43 21.18
CA GLN A 884 2.89 -20.41 19.74
C GLN A 884 2.25 -19.10 19.25
N LEU A 885 1.35 -18.50 20.01
CA LEU A 885 0.79 -17.18 19.73
C LEU A 885 1.89 -16.10 19.79
N ALA A 886 2.75 -16.14 20.81
CA ALA A 886 3.90 -15.25 20.92
C ALA A 886 4.89 -15.43 19.76
N ASP A 887 5.22 -16.68 19.39
CA ASP A 887 6.08 -16.99 18.23
C ASP A 887 5.50 -16.41 16.93
N LEU A 888 4.20 -16.62 16.69
CA LEU A 888 3.49 -16.09 15.52
C LEU A 888 3.56 -14.56 15.48
N TYR A 889 3.35 -13.89 16.60
CA TYR A 889 3.50 -12.45 16.71
C TYR A 889 4.91 -11.97 16.34
N TRP A 890 5.94 -12.64 16.85
CA TRP A 890 7.33 -12.28 16.56
C TRP A 890 7.69 -12.39 15.09
N TYR A 891 7.14 -13.37 14.38
CA TYR A 891 7.31 -13.45 12.94
C TYR A 891 6.55 -12.31 12.22
N ILE A 892 5.29 -12.06 12.56
CA ILE A 892 4.51 -10.96 11.95
C ILE A 892 5.21 -9.61 12.17
N LYS A 893 5.89 -9.42 13.28
CA LYS A 893 6.68 -8.21 13.58
C LYS A 893 7.84 -7.98 12.60
N THR A 894 8.34 -9.01 11.94
CA THR A 894 9.41 -8.91 10.94
C THR A 894 8.92 -8.58 9.53
N LEU A 895 7.61 -8.65 9.30
CA LEU A 895 6.97 -8.27 8.04
C LEU A 895 6.77 -6.76 7.94
#